data_bbf475cb67aa0eb129f372638c6685d4
#
_entry.id   bbf475cb67aa0eb129f372638c6685d4
#
_cell.length_a   1.000
_cell.length_b   1.000
_cell.length_c   1.000
_cell.angle_alpha   90.00
_cell.angle_beta   90.00
_cell.angle_gamma   90.00
#
_symmetry.space_group_name_H-M   'P 1'
#
loop_
_entity.id
_entity.type
_entity.pdbx_description
1 polymer ?
#
loop_
_entity_poly.entity_id
_entity_poly.type
_entity_poly.pdbx_seq_one_letter_code
_entity_poly.pdbx_strand_id
1 'polypeptide(L)'
;MTKSFSWNELDERAVAFGKALAADAVEKVGSGHPGAAISLTAAAYLLYQKEMRVDPACPTWLGRDRFILSAGHASVMQYVQLVLAGYGLEVSDLEQLRRRGSRTPAHPEYGHTPGVEATTGPLGSGFAAAVGMAAAARREHGLYDAATPAGESIFDHNIYVIAGDGCMQEGVTIEAASFAGTQELGNLIVIWDDNAITIEGDAALAFRDDVEARFAAQGWHTAHVDWRNAGSDGGYYEDVKALHEALEAARAETKRPSLIRLSTIIAWPCPTKQGSASSHGAKLGESEVAGLKQNLGLDPNERFALPEQVLEHTRAQAGQRGAELHAAWEKRFEAWGQANPQALELLERVRAGLLPAELDDVLPVFEAGSSLSTRAASGKTLSAIASTLPELWGGSADLGGSNMTNIAGASEFLPEGSLNPEENGPYGRIIHFGVREHAMGNMLNGIVQSGLTRAYGGTFLVFSDYMRPAVRLAALQKLPTVFVWSHDSIGVGEDGPTHQPIEHIASLRVIPGLSVVRPADANEAAQAWLGALAHRDSPTGLVLSRQNLPIFDRSEGGFAPAAGTLRGAYTLVEASNSKPQVLLLATGSEVALAVEARQALEAEGIPTRVVSVPCWEWFHAQDAEYRESVLPSQVKARVAMEAASSMGWRDWVGDAGEIIAIDEYGESATPAELFEYFGFTVDNVVAKAKQSLARA
;
A
#
# COMPACT_ATOMS: atom_id res chain seq x y z
N MET A 1 -0.58 -5.21 38.50
CA MET A 1 0.41 -4.34 39.16
C MET A 1 1.21 -3.71 38.05
N THR A 2 1.06 -2.42 37.82
CA THR A 2 1.90 -1.64 36.91
C THR A 2 3.33 -1.70 37.44
N LYS A 3 4.25 -2.36 36.69
CA LYS A 3 5.68 -2.28 37.02
C LYS A 3 6.05 -0.78 37.02
N SER A 4 6.68 -0.30 38.10
CA SER A 4 7.14 1.09 38.15
C SER A 4 8.10 1.33 36.98
N PHE A 5 7.94 2.46 36.28
CA PHE A 5 8.90 2.89 35.27
C PHE A 5 10.33 2.89 35.82
N SER A 6 11.23 2.27 35.10
CA SER A 6 12.65 2.21 35.48
C SER A 6 13.52 2.65 34.31
N TRP A 7 14.38 3.63 34.59
CA TRP A 7 15.39 4.13 33.67
C TRP A 7 16.70 4.25 34.42
N ASN A 8 17.74 3.61 33.98
CA ASN A 8 19.00 3.51 34.71
C ASN A 8 20.19 4.00 33.87
N GLU A 9 21.38 4.04 34.47
CA GLU A 9 22.61 4.51 33.82
C GLU A 9 22.95 3.76 32.55
N LEU A 10 22.66 2.46 32.46
CA LEU A 10 22.91 1.69 31.23
C LEU A 10 21.92 2.06 30.12
N ASP A 11 20.67 2.42 30.46
CA ASP A 11 19.71 2.95 29.49
C ASP A 11 20.20 4.30 28.92
N GLU A 12 20.68 5.23 29.80
CA GLU A 12 21.25 6.51 29.37
C GLU A 12 22.49 6.31 28.48
N ARG A 13 23.37 5.40 28.84
CA ARG A 13 24.54 5.06 28.02
C ARG A 13 24.15 4.45 26.69
N ALA A 14 23.15 3.59 26.65
CA ALA A 14 22.64 3.02 25.40
C ALA A 14 22.10 4.09 24.45
N VAL A 15 21.38 5.08 24.97
CA VAL A 15 20.94 6.25 24.21
C VAL A 15 22.13 7.06 23.69
N ALA A 16 23.13 7.33 24.54
CA ALA A 16 24.34 8.07 24.14
C ALA A 16 25.09 7.37 23.01
N PHE A 17 25.34 6.06 23.14
CA PHE A 17 25.99 5.27 22.09
C PHE A 17 25.09 5.17 20.84
N GLY A 18 23.80 5.06 21.00
CA GLY A 18 22.84 5.05 19.87
C GLY A 18 22.93 6.31 19.02
N LYS A 19 23.00 7.49 19.65
CA LYS A 19 23.20 8.79 18.98
C LYS A 19 24.53 8.82 18.24
N ALA A 20 25.59 8.35 18.87
CA ALA A 20 26.92 8.29 18.29
C ALA A 20 26.97 7.33 17.08
N LEU A 21 26.36 6.15 17.18
CA LEU A 21 26.26 5.19 16.07
C LEU A 21 25.49 5.75 14.88
N ALA A 22 24.38 6.47 15.11
CA ALA A 22 23.64 7.12 14.06
C ALA A 22 24.47 8.18 13.33
N ALA A 23 25.22 8.99 14.07
CA ALA A 23 26.14 9.98 13.52
C ALA A 23 27.29 9.33 12.73
N ASP A 24 27.95 8.30 13.30
CA ASP A 24 29.05 7.59 12.67
C ASP A 24 28.62 6.91 11.35
N ALA A 25 27.43 6.31 11.33
CA ALA A 25 26.91 5.63 10.13
C ALA A 25 26.71 6.62 8.97
N VAL A 26 26.11 7.78 9.24
CA VAL A 26 25.90 8.82 8.21
C VAL A 26 27.22 9.45 7.79
N GLU A 27 28.15 9.73 8.74
CA GLU A 27 29.46 10.32 8.43
C GLU A 27 30.28 9.36 7.56
N LYS A 28 30.29 8.06 7.85
CA LYS A 28 31.03 7.04 7.09
C LYS A 28 30.55 6.93 5.65
N VAL A 29 29.24 6.92 5.43
CA VAL A 29 28.69 6.79 4.08
C VAL A 29 28.74 8.10 3.29
N GLY A 30 28.82 9.24 3.98
CA GLY A 30 28.94 10.58 3.41
C GLY A 30 27.63 11.21 2.97
N SER A 31 26.47 10.54 3.21
CA SER A 31 25.14 11.01 2.89
C SER A 31 24.10 10.43 3.82
N GLY A 32 23.08 11.18 4.17
CA GLY A 32 21.99 10.72 5.04
C GLY A 32 21.39 11.82 5.89
N HIS A 33 20.55 11.43 6.84
CA HIS A 33 19.78 12.32 7.70
C HIS A 33 20.12 12.05 9.17
N PRO A 34 21.19 12.63 9.70
CA PRO A 34 21.63 12.34 11.07
C PRO A 34 20.79 13.07 12.13
N GLY A 35 20.28 14.25 11.81
CA GLY A 35 19.72 15.16 12.81
C GLY A 35 18.54 14.60 13.59
N ALA A 36 17.45 14.25 12.90
CA ALA A 36 16.28 13.64 13.53
C ALA A 36 16.62 12.26 14.13
N ALA A 37 17.53 11.50 13.50
CA ALA A 37 17.96 10.21 14.03
C ALA A 37 18.64 10.34 15.40
N ILE A 38 19.43 11.40 15.62
CA ILE A 38 20.09 11.69 16.89
C ILE A 38 19.08 12.14 17.94
N SER A 39 18.22 13.12 17.61
CA SER A 39 17.26 13.68 18.59
C SER A 39 16.18 12.70 19.00
N LEU A 40 15.80 11.76 18.12
CA LEU A 40 14.76 10.77 18.41
C LEU A 40 15.28 9.47 19.04
N THR A 41 16.60 9.32 19.22
CA THR A 41 17.17 8.06 19.76
C THR A 41 16.59 7.70 21.12
N ALA A 42 16.40 8.66 22.05
CA ALA A 42 15.84 8.40 23.38
C ALA A 42 14.36 7.95 23.30
N ALA A 43 13.55 8.61 22.47
CA ALA A 43 12.15 8.23 22.27
C ALA A 43 12.01 6.85 21.64
N ALA A 44 12.82 6.55 20.62
CA ALA A 44 12.82 5.23 19.97
C ALA A 44 13.34 4.14 20.92
N TYR A 45 14.36 4.41 21.71
CA TYR A 45 14.87 3.49 22.74
C TYR A 45 13.76 3.16 23.75
N LEU A 46 13.04 4.16 24.26
CA LEU A 46 11.91 3.97 25.15
C LEU A 46 10.88 3.04 24.52
N LEU A 47 10.47 3.27 23.26
CA LEU A 47 9.51 2.43 22.56
C LEU A 47 9.98 0.97 22.46
N TYR A 48 11.17 0.73 21.95
CA TYR A 48 11.67 -0.64 21.70
C TYR A 48 12.01 -1.40 22.96
N GLN A 49 12.53 -0.72 23.98
CA GLN A 49 13.01 -1.38 25.20
C GLN A 49 11.95 -1.52 26.29
N LYS A 50 10.99 -0.59 26.37
CA LYS A 50 10.07 -0.49 27.52
C LYS A 50 8.59 -0.59 27.14
N GLU A 51 8.17 0.00 26.00
CA GLU A 51 6.76 0.27 25.74
C GLU A 51 6.10 -0.79 24.86
N MET A 52 6.62 -1.01 23.64
CA MET A 52 6.00 -1.89 22.66
C MET A 52 6.04 -3.36 23.11
N ARG A 53 4.95 -4.08 22.86
CA ARG A 53 4.90 -5.54 22.95
C ARG A 53 5.57 -6.13 21.71
N VAL A 54 6.83 -6.43 21.80
CA VAL A 54 7.61 -7.03 20.71
C VAL A 54 8.52 -8.13 21.26
N ASP A 55 8.82 -9.11 20.40
CA ASP A 55 9.82 -10.15 20.66
C ASP A 55 10.88 -10.08 19.56
N PRO A 56 12.09 -9.60 19.84
CA PRO A 56 13.16 -9.51 18.84
C PRO A 56 13.55 -10.85 18.22
N ALA A 57 13.36 -11.95 18.95
CA ALA A 57 13.62 -13.30 18.45
C ALA A 57 12.54 -13.81 17.48
N CYS A 58 11.34 -13.21 17.54
CA CYS A 58 10.21 -13.53 16.66
C CYS A 58 9.57 -12.24 16.09
N PRO A 59 10.25 -11.54 15.17
CA PRO A 59 9.79 -10.24 14.66
C PRO A 59 8.47 -10.30 13.87
N THR A 60 7.98 -11.49 13.55
CA THR A 60 6.71 -11.74 12.85
C THR A 60 5.61 -12.27 13.75
N TRP A 61 5.81 -12.26 15.08
CA TRP A 61 4.79 -12.68 16.05
C TRP A 61 3.47 -11.93 15.85
N LEU A 62 2.35 -12.63 15.80
CA LEU A 62 1.03 -12.03 15.50
C LEU A 62 0.59 -11.02 16.56
N GLY A 63 0.78 -11.35 17.84
CA GLY A 63 0.36 -10.50 18.97
C GLY A 63 1.27 -9.30 19.26
N ARG A 64 2.31 -9.05 18.42
CA ARG A 64 3.19 -7.90 18.59
C ARG A 64 2.50 -6.59 18.26
N ASP A 65 2.91 -5.51 18.91
CA ASP A 65 2.63 -4.16 18.44
C ASP A 65 3.38 -3.88 17.14
N ARG A 66 2.97 -2.86 16.38
CA ARG A 66 3.61 -2.45 15.13
C ARG A 66 4.27 -1.09 15.30
N PHE A 67 5.43 -0.93 14.69
CA PHE A 67 6.14 0.35 14.64
C PHE A 67 6.34 0.83 13.21
N ILE A 68 5.88 2.03 12.91
CA ILE A 68 6.04 2.67 11.61
C ILE A 68 6.83 3.97 11.76
N LEU A 69 7.97 4.05 11.09
CA LEU A 69 8.72 5.29 10.97
C LEU A 69 8.22 6.07 9.75
N SER A 70 7.20 6.93 9.94
CA SER A 70 6.68 7.78 8.86
C SER A 70 7.70 8.81 8.40
N ALA A 71 8.52 9.34 9.33
CA ALA A 71 9.71 10.13 9.02
C ALA A 71 10.85 9.23 8.52
N GLY A 72 10.64 8.53 7.40
CA GLY A 72 11.53 7.47 6.92
C GLY A 72 12.98 7.87 6.67
N HIS A 73 13.26 9.15 6.50
CA HIS A 73 14.61 9.68 6.41
C HIS A 73 15.44 9.48 7.70
N ALA A 74 14.80 9.38 8.87
CA ALA A 74 15.45 9.06 10.15
C ALA A 74 15.75 7.54 10.31
N SER A 75 15.76 6.75 9.25
CA SER A 75 15.91 5.28 9.24
C SER A 75 17.04 4.74 10.09
N VAL A 76 18.19 5.42 10.14
CA VAL A 76 19.34 4.98 10.92
C VAL A 76 19.01 4.92 12.42
N MET A 77 18.13 5.76 12.94
CA MET A 77 17.60 5.67 14.30
C MET A 77 16.92 4.32 14.52
N GLN A 78 16.03 3.89 13.61
CA GLN A 78 15.36 2.60 13.71
C GLN A 78 16.36 1.44 13.62
N TYR A 79 17.33 1.49 12.72
CA TYR A 79 18.34 0.44 12.60
C TYR A 79 19.19 0.32 13.85
N VAL A 80 19.54 1.44 14.49
CA VAL A 80 20.23 1.43 15.80
C VAL A 80 19.38 0.71 16.86
N GLN A 81 18.07 0.97 16.91
CA GLN A 81 17.19 0.26 17.86
C GLN A 81 17.11 -1.24 17.55
N LEU A 82 17.07 -1.64 16.27
CA LEU A 82 17.05 -3.05 15.88
C LEU A 82 18.36 -3.76 16.27
N VAL A 83 19.53 -3.07 16.22
CA VAL A 83 20.81 -3.59 16.74
C VAL A 83 20.75 -3.75 18.26
N LEU A 84 20.32 -2.71 18.97
CA LEU A 84 20.28 -2.69 20.44
C LEU A 84 19.28 -3.72 20.99
N ALA A 85 18.12 -3.87 20.37
CA ALA A 85 17.09 -4.80 20.81
C ALA A 85 17.34 -6.27 20.38
N GLY A 86 18.26 -6.52 19.44
CA GLY A 86 18.63 -7.88 19.04
C GLY A 86 17.78 -8.49 17.93
N TYR A 87 17.32 -7.69 16.95
CA TYR A 87 16.58 -8.18 15.75
C TYR A 87 17.49 -8.85 14.70
N GLY A 88 18.68 -9.25 15.10
CA GLY A 88 19.67 -9.91 14.23
C GLY A 88 20.44 -8.94 13.33
N LEU A 89 20.37 -7.63 13.55
CA LEU A 89 21.28 -6.64 13.01
C LEU A 89 22.46 -6.47 13.97
N GLU A 90 23.63 -6.15 13.41
CA GLU A 90 24.86 -5.88 14.12
C GLU A 90 25.39 -4.48 13.79
N VAL A 91 26.35 -4.00 14.59
CA VAL A 91 27.01 -2.69 14.35
C VAL A 91 27.63 -2.64 12.95
N SER A 92 28.14 -3.75 12.45
CA SER A 92 28.68 -3.86 11.09
C SER A 92 27.65 -3.61 9.98
N ASP A 93 26.35 -3.85 10.24
CA ASP A 93 25.30 -3.50 9.30
C ASP A 93 25.12 -1.98 9.21
N LEU A 94 25.28 -1.26 10.34
CA LEU A 94 25.23 0.22 10.35
C LEU A 94 26.40 0.81 9.54
N GLU A 95 27.57 0.16 9.55
CA GLU A 95 28.71 0.55 8.74
C GLU A 95 28.47 0.44 7.22
N GLN A 96 27.48 -0.38 6.84
CA GLN A 96 27.07 -0.58 5.45
C GLN A 96 25.81 0.23 5.08
N LEU A 97 25.42 1.22 5.89
CA LEU A 97 24.26 2.07 5.62
C LEU A 97 24.24 2.54 4.16
N ARG A 98 23.08 2.43 3.48
CA ARG A 98 22.87 2.88 2.08
C ARG A 98 23.78 2.21 1.03
N ARG A 99 24.40 1.07 1.33
CA ARG A 99 25.18 0.32 0.35
C ARG A 99 24.29 -0.72 -0.35
N ARG A 100 24.62 -1.04 -1.60
CA ARG A 100 23.90 -2.08 -2.36
C ARG A 100 23.99 -3.43 -1.62
N GLY A 101 22.83 -4.05 -1.39
CA GLY A 101 22.74 -5.32 -0.67
C GLY A 101 22.87 -5.21 0.86
N SER A 102 22.97 -3.99 1.39
CA SER A 102 22.97 -3.74 2.83
C SER A 102 21.60 -4.03 3.44
N ARG A 103 21.60 -4.50 4.68
CA ARG A 103 20.37 -4.67 5.50
C ARG A 103 19.85 -3.34 6.08
N THR A 104 20.56 -2.24 5.85
CA THR A 104 20.27 -0.89 6.32
C THR A 104 20.11 0.08 5.14
N PRO A 105 19.03 -0.03 4.34
CA PRO A 105 18.78 0.85 3.20
C PRO A 105 18.58 2.31 3.63
N ALA A 106 18.49 3.22 2.65
CA ALA A 106 18.36 4.66 2.92
C ALA A 106 17.11 5.04 3.71
N HIS A 107 16.02 4.35 3.48
CA HIS A 107 14.74 4.46 4.17
C HIS A 107 14.28 3.06 4.55
N PRO A 108 13.38 2.90 5.54
CA PRO A 108 12.85 1.59 5.89
C PRO A 108 12.21 0.88 4.69
N GLU A 109 12.52 -0.40 4.51
CA GLU A 109 11.96 -1.23 3.42
C GLU A 109 11.33 -2.49 4.00
N TYR A 110 10.03 -2.65 3.78
CA TYR A 110 9.24 -3.81 4.19
C TYR A 110 9.76 -5.10 3.54
N GLY A 111 9.89 -6.15 4.34
CA GLY A 111 10.39 -7.45 3.87
C GLY A 111 11.91 -7.50 3.60
N HIS A 112 12.64 -6.39 3.77
CA HIS A 112 14.09 -6.32 3.58
C HIS A 112 14.85 -6.34 4.91
N THR A 113 14.46 -5.51 5.86
CA THR A 113 15.09 -5.44 7.19
C THR A 113 14.15 -6.06 8.22
N PRO A 114 14.59 -7.05 9.03
CA PRO A 114 13.79 -7.62 10.10
C PRO A 114 13.28 -6.54 11.07
N GLY A 115 12.00 -6.59 11.44
CA GLY A 115 11.39 -5.60 12.34
C GLY A 115 10.96 -4.29 11.68
N VAL A 116 11.08 -4.17 10.35
CA VAL A 116 10.51 -3.07 9.57
C VAL A 116 9.13 -3.46 9.05
N GLU A 117 8.09 -2.72 9.43
CA GLU A 117 6.68 -3.04 9.16
C GLU A 117 6.15 -2.39 7.88
N ALA A 118 6.76 -1.31 7.39
CA ALA A 118 6.34 -0.61 6.18
C ALA A 118 7.52 0.04 5.47
N THR A 119 7.47 0.11 4.13
CA THR A 119 8.38 0.93 3.33
C THR A 119 7.92 2.38 3.41
N THR A 120 8.82 3.25 3.88
CA THR A 120 8.57 4.67 4.01
C THR A 120 9.64 5.48 3.25
N GLY A 121 9.56 6.81 3.33
CA GLY A 121 10.42 7.72 2.55
C GLY A 121 9.58 8.83 1.92
N PRO A 122 8.51 8.52 1.13
CA PRO A 122 7.49 9.53 0.85
C PRO A 122 6.78 9.92 2.15
N LEU A 123 6.93 11.18 2.56
CA LEU A 123 6.39 11.70 3.83
C LEU A 123 4.86 11.54 3.88
N GLY A 124 4.31 11.27 5.05
CA GLY A 124 2.88 11.02 5.26
C GLY A 124 2.38 9.63 4.85
N SER A 125 3.03 8.95 3.88
CA SER A 125 2.60 7.61 3.43
C SER A 125 2.67 6.57 4.54
N GLY A 126 3.71 6.61 5.39
CA GLY A 126 3.84 5.73 6.55
C GLY A 126 2.76 5.99 7.60
N PHE A 127 2.41 7.25 7.83
CA PHE A 127 1.29 7.62 8.71
C PHE A 127 -0.03 7.03 8.20
N ALA A 128 -0.34 7.20 6.91
CA ALA A 128 -1.56 6.67 6.32
C ALA A 128 -1.60 5.12 6.30
N ALA A 129 -0.45 4.46 6.06
CA ALA A 129 -0.36 3.00 6.18
C ALA A 129 -0.63 2.53 7.63
N ALA A 130 -0.10 3.26 8.64
CA ALA A 130 -0.37 2.97 10.04
C ALA A 130 -1.86 3.08 10.41
N VAL A 131 -2.59 4.04 9.83
CA VAL A 131 -4.05 4.15 9.97
C VAL A 131 -4.73 2.89 9.39
N GLY A 132 -4.27 2.42 8.22
CA GLY A 132 -4.75 1.17 7.64
C GLY A 132 -4.49 -0.05 8.53
N MET A 133 -3.30 -0.16 9.12
CA MET A 133 -2.97 -1.23 10.08
C MET A 133 -3.84 -1.16 11.34
N ALA A 134 -4.11 0.03 11.86
CA ALA A 134 -4.97 0.21 13.03
C ALA A 134 -6.43 -0.21 12.74
N ALA A 135 -6.94 0.12 11.55
CA ALA A 135 -8.24 -0.36 11.09
C ALA A 135 -8.26 -1.89 10.90
N ALA A 136 -7.19 -2.45 10.33
CA ALA A 136 -7.04 -3.90 10.16
C ALA A 136 -7.05 -4.64 11.49
N ALA A 137 -6.33 -4.18 12.50
CA ALA A 137 -6.33 -4.80 13.83
C ALA A 137 -7.75 -4.91 14.42
N ARG A 138 -8.56 -3.84 14.28
CA ARG A 138 -9.97 -3.87 14.70
C ARG A 138 -10.80 -4.85 13.86
N ARG A 139 -10.59 -4.90 12.55
CA ARG A 139 -11.28 -5.86 11.67
C ARG A 139 -10.87 -7.30 11.96
N GLU A 140 -9.61 -7.56 12.22
CA GLU A 140 -9.05 -8.86 12.57
C GLU A 140 -9.63 -9.38 13.88
N HIS A 141 -9.74 -8.53 14.91
CA HIS A 141 -10.47 -8.87 16.14
C HIS A 141 -11.89 -9.34 15.80
N GLY A 142 -12.66 -8.56 15.04
CA GLY A 142 -14.03 -8.93 14.67
C GLY A 142 -14.14 -10.18 13.79
N LEU A 143 -13.13 -10.46 12.97
CA LEU A 143 -13.12 -11.62 12.08
C LEU A 143 -12.82 -12.92 12.83
N TYR A 144 -11.90 -12.88 13.79
CA TYR A 144 -11.38 -14.09 14.42
C TYR A 144 -11.85 -14.28 15.87
N ASP A 145 -12.20 -13.20 16.59
CA ASP A 145 -12.45 -13.26 18.04
C ASP A 145 -13.54 -12.27 18.52
N ALA A 146 -14.58 -12.06 17.71
CA ALA A 146 -15.63 -11.05 17.93
C ALA A 146 -16.37 -11.16 19.30
N ALA A 147 -16.33 -12.34 19.95
CA ALA A 147 -16.98 -12.56 21.24
C ALA A 147 -16.17 -12.03 22.43
N THR A 148 -14.86 -11.78 22.24
CA THR A 148 -13.98 -11.26 23.28
C THR A 148 -14.11 -9.71 23.33
N PRO A 149 -14.22 -9.10 24.52
CA PRO A 149 -14.27 -7.63 24.62
C PRO A 149 -13.04 -6.95 24.02
N ALA A 150 -13.21 -5.75 23.45
CA ALA A 150 -12.12 -4.96 22.93
C ALA A 150 -11.07 -4.67 24.03
N GLY A 151 -9.79 -4.82 23.68
CA GLY A 151 -8.65 -4.72 24.60
C GLY A 151 -8.30 -6.05 25.28
N GLU A 152 -9.12 -7.09 25.16
CA GLU A 152 -8.88 -8.40 25.75
C GLU A 152 -8.57 -9.49 24.71
N SER A 153 -8.79 -9.25 23.42
CA SER A 153 -8.52 -10.22 22.36
C SER A 153 -7.01 -10.43 22.16
N ILE A 154 -6.66 -11.64 21.72
CA ILE A 154 -5.29 -11.97 21.31
C ILE A 154 -4.87 -11.25 20.01
N PHE A 155 -5.83 -10.72 19.27
CA PHE A 155 -5.61 -9.95 18.04
C PHE A 155 -5.46 -8.44 18.31
N ASP A 156 -5.78 -7.96 19.51
CA ASP A 156 -5.64 -6.57 19.86
C ASP A 156 -4.16 -6.17 20.03
N HIS A 157 -3.73 -5.17 19.28
CA HIS A 157 -2.39 -4.62 19.34
C HIS A 157 -2.38 -3.13 18.98
N ASN A 158 -1.34 -2.42 19.41
CA ASN A 158 -1.17 -1.01 19.13
C ASN A 158 -0.28 -0.80 17.92
N ILE A 159 -0.53 0.32 17.23
CA ILE A 159 0.28 0.83 16.13
C ILE A 159 0.97 2.11 16.60
N TYR A 160 2.29 2.08 16.70
CA TYR A 160 3.12 3.21 17.07
C TYR A 160 3.74 3.84 15.83
N VAL A 161 3.68 5.16 15.76
CA VAL A 161 4.21 5.93 14.63
C VAL A 161 5.14 7.02 15.13
N ILE A 162 6.29 7.20 14.48
CA ILE A 162 7.07 8.43 14.60
C ILE A 162 6.96 9.21 13.29
N ALA A 163 6.48 10.45 13.37
CA ALA A 163 6.29 11.36 12.25
C ALA A 163 7.02 12.68 12.54
N GLY A 164 7.55 13.35 11.54
CA GLY A 164 8.20 14.65 11.67
C GLY A 164 7.35 15.78 11.08
N ASP A 165 7.85 17.02 11.15
CA ASP A 165 7.17 18.22 10.66
C ASP A 165 6.74 18.10 9.19
N GLY A 166 7.58 17.54 8.33
CA GLY A 166 7.22 17.30 6.94
C GLY A 166 6.06 16.32 6.76
N CYS A 167 5.92 15.30 7.63
CA CYS A 167 4.75 14.43 7.59
C CYS A 167 3.46 15.19 7.94
N MET A 168 3.53 16.16 8.87
CA MET A 168 2.37 16.95 9.29
C MET A 168 1.93 17.97 8.25
N GLN A 169 2.79 18.32 7.31
CA GLN A 169 2.48 19.19 6.16
C GLN A 169 1.77 18.46 5.03
N GLU A 170 2.03 17.15 4.88
CA GLU A 170 1.50 16.36 3.78
C GLU A 170 -0.04 16.23 3.82
N GLY A 171 -0.68 16.45 2.66
CA GLY A 171 -2.13 16.31 2.52
C GLY A 171 -2.62 14.90 2.88
N VAL A 172 -1.86 13.86 2.52
CA VAL A 172 -2.21 12.47 2.82
C VAL A 172 -2.29 12.19 4.32
N THR A 173 -1.48 12.87 5.15
CA THR A 173 -1.57 12.78 6.61
C THR A 173 -2.88 13.38 7.11
N ILE A 174 -3.28 14.54 6.55
CA ILE A 174 -4.53 15.21 6.92
C ILE A 174 -5.74 14.34 6.56
N GLU A 175 -5.75 13.75 5.37
CA GLU A 175 -6.78 12.82 4.92
C GLU A 175 -6.88 11.61 5.85
N ALA A 176 -5.75 10.96 6.13
CA ALA A 176 -5.69 9.75 6.96
C ALA A 176 -6.03 10.05 8.43
N ALA A 177 -5.58 11.19 8.98
CA ALA A 177 -5.90 11.60 10.34
C ALA A 177 -7.41 11.84 10.52
N SER A 178 -8.06 12.48 9.53
CA SER A 178 -9.51 12.66 9.54
C SER A 178 -10.25 11.31 9.52
N PHE A 179 -9.79 10.35 8.73
CA PHE A 179 -10.36 9.00 8.73
C PHE A 179 -10.16 8.31 10.09
N ALA A 180 -8.96 8.35 10.65
CA ALA A 180 -8.64 7.69 11.92
C ALA A 180 -9.50 8.22 13.09
N GLY A 181 -9.72 9.54 13.15
CA GLY A 181 -10.60 10.13 14.15
C GLY A 181 -12.07 9.77 13.93
N THR A 182 -12.55 9.81 12.67
CA THR A 182 -13.91 9.38 12.31
C THR A 182 -14.16 7.93 12.69
N GLN A 183 -13.16 7.06 12.54
CA GLN A 183 -13.23 5.64 12.86
C GLN A 183 -12.91 5.33 14.33
N GLU A 184 -12.58 6.31 15.15
CA GLU A 184 -12.25 6.11 16.56
C GLU A 184 -11.17 5.02 16.78
N LEU A 185 -10.05 5.11 16.04
CA LEU A 185 -8.98 4.10 16.09
C LEU A 185 -8.07 4.30 17.32
N GLY A 186 -8.56 3.96 18.51
CA GLY A 186 -7.85 4.16 19.79
C GLY A 186 -6.56 3.35 19.94
N ASN A 187 -6.29 2.40 19.09
CA ASN A 187 -5.05 1.62 19.05
C ASN A 187 -3.93 2.28 18.22
N LEU A 188 -4.15 3.50 17.69
CA LEU A 188 -3.17 4.26 16.93
C LEU A 188 -2.54 5.36 17.80
N ILE A 189 -1.21 5.30 18.00
CA ILE A 189 -0.45 6.23 18.82
C ILE A 189 0.67 6.84 17.99
N VAL A 190 0.60 8.14 17.78
CA VAL A 190 1.56 8.89 16.95
C VAL A 190 2.40 9.80 17.83
N ILE A 191 3.71 9.72 17.72
CA ILE A 191 4.67 10.70 18.25
C ILE A 191 5.06 11.62 17.09
N TRP A 192 4.73 12.89 17.19
CA TRP A 192 5.17 13.92 16.27
C TRP A 192 6.44 14.57 16.79
N ASP A 193 7.57 14.37 16.13
CA ASP A 193 8.83 15.10 16.34
C ASP A 193 8.65 16.55 15.86
N ASP A 194 8.23 17.41 16.80
CA ASP A 194 8.15 18.83 16.59
C ASP A 194 9.53 19.46 16.87
N ASN A 195 10.42 19.39 15.90
CA ASN A 195 11.75 20.01 15.99
C ASN A 195 11.83 21.35 15.26
N ALA A 196 10.75 21.76 14.60
CA ALA A 196 10.58 22.99 13.84
C ALA A 196 11.56 23.16 12.65
N ILE A 197 12.19 22.07 12.17
CA ILE A 197 13.17 22.12 11.09
C ILE A 197 12.77 21.16 9.96
N THR A 198 12.84 21.65 8.73
CA THR A 198 12.75 20.86 7.52
C THR A 198 14.06 20.95 6.73
N ILE A 199 14.14 20.27 5.59
CA ILE A 199 15.34 20.31 4.74
C ILE A 199 15.61 21.73 4.20
N GLU A 200 14.55 22.52 4.01
CA GLU A 200 14.65 23.89 3.46
C GLU A 200 15.04 24.92 4.54
N GLY A 201 14.72 24.64 5.81
CA GLY A 201 14.99 25.58 6.90
C GLY A 201 14.03 25.42 8.06
N ASP A 202 13.70 26.56 8.70
CA ASP A 202 12.66 26.62 9.72
C ASP A 202 11.30 26.22 9.12
N ALA A 203 10.59 25.28 9.75
CA ALA A 203 9.30 24.80 9.28
C ALA A 203 8.27 25.96 9.14
N ALA A 204 8.38 27.01 9.95
CA ALA A 204 7.50 28.17 9.90
C ALA A 204 7.62 29.01 8.60
N LEU A 205 8.63 28.74 7.75
CA LEU A 205 8.71 29.33 6.41
C LEU A 205 7.54 28.91 5.52
N ALA A 206 7.12 27.65 5.65
CA ALA A 206 6.07 27.06 4.82
C ALA A 206 4.84 26.59 5.60
N PHE A 207 4.93 26.41 6.93
CA PHE A 207 3.93 25.73 7.72
C PHE A 207 3.79 26.33 9.12
N ARG A 208 2.62 26.89 9.41
CA ARG A 208 2.29 27.55 10.68
C ARG A 208 0.97 27.06 11.27
N ASP A 209 0.48 25.93 10.83
CA ASP A 209 -0.74 25.35 11.36
C ASP A 209 -0.57 24.98 12.84
N ASP A 210 -1.63 25.17 13.61
CA ASP A 210 -1.75 24.53 14.91
C ASP A 210 -2.12 23.07 14.72
N VAL A 211 -1.11 22.20 14.67
CA VAL A 211 -1.28 20.77 14.39
C VAL A 211 -2.10 20.10 15.49
N GLU A 212 -1.86 20.42 16.77
CA GLU A 212 -2.62 19.85 17.89
C GLU A 212 -4.10 20.21 17.79
N ALA A 213 -4.43 21.48 17.56
CA ALA A 213 -5.80 21.92 17.37
C ALA A 213 -6.46 21.26 16.15
N ARG A 214 -5.73 21.09 15.05
CA ARG A 214 -6.21 20.40 13.83
C ARG A 214 -6.55 18.92 14.12
N PHE A 215 -5.68 18.19 14.80
CA PHE A 215 -5.91 16.79 15.18
C PHE A 215 -7.05 16.68 16.21
N ALA A 216 -7.11 17.56 17.19
CA ALA A 216 -8.20 17.61 18.16
C ALA A 216 -9.57 17.84 17.47
N ALA A 217 -9.62 18.73 16.47
CA ALA A 217 -10.82 18.98 15.67
C ALA A 217 -11.23 17.75 14.81
N GLN A 218 -10.28 16.88 14.47
CA GLN A 218 -10.51 15.61 13.79
C GLN A 218 -10.85 14.45 14.73
N GLY A 219 -11.06 14.71 16.04
CA GLY A 219 -11.45 13.70 17.01
C GLY A 219 -10.31 12.95 17.70
N TRP A 220 -9.07 13.46 17.61
CA TRP A 220 -7.92 12.86 18.26
C TRP A 220 -7.77 13.30 19.73
N HIS A 221 -7.23 12.42 20.55
CA HIS A 221 -6.62 12.77 21.82
C HIS A 221 -5.24 13.37 21.53
N THR A 222 -4.91 14.49 22.18
CA THR A 222 -3.62 15.17 22.04
C THR A 222 -2.92 15.33 23.37
N ALA A 223 -1.60 15.17 23.37
CA ALA A 223 -0.73 15.42 24.52
C ALA A 223 0.56 16.12 24.05
N HIS A 224 1.17 16.92 24.93
CA HIS A 224 2.42 17.62 24.63
C HIS A 224 3.50 17.25 25.66
N VAL A 225 4.66 16.82 25.17
CA VAL A 225 5.88 16.58 25.93
C VAL A 225 6.95 17.54 25.41
N ASP A 226 7.34 18.49 26.23
CA ASP A 226 8.29 19.53 25.82
C ASP A 226 9.69 19.27 26.38
N TRP A 227 10.56 18.67 25.57
CA TRP A 227 11.95 18.47 25.93
C TRP A 227 12.81 19.71 25.77
N ARG A 228 12.37 20.73 25.02
CA ARG A 228 13.12 21.98 24.83
C ARG A 228 13.30 22.77 26.12
N ASN A 229 12.32 22.68 27.01
CA ASN A 229 12.26 23.44 28.26
C ASN A 229 12.15 22.57 29.52
N ALA A 230 12.46 21.27 29.45
CA ALA A 230 12.29 20.30 30.52
C ALA A 230 13.42 20.32 31.55
N GLY A 231 14.58 20.92 31.26
CA GLY A 231 15.71 21.01 32.16
C GLY A 231 15.41 21.87 33.39
N SER A 232 16.06 21.56 34.51
CA SER A 232 15.87 22.31 35.81
C SER A 232 16.29 23.76 35.69
N ASP A 233 17.07 24.11 34.69
CA ASP A 233 17.48 25.48 34.35
C ASP A 233 16.63 26.11 33.24
N GLY A 234 15.58 25.39 32.77
CA GLY A 234 14.74 25.76 31.65
C GLY A 234 15.37 25.44 30.27
N GLY A 235 16.46 24.68 30.25
CA GLY A 235 17.10 24.21 29.04
C GLY A 235 16.56 22.86 28.53
N TYR A 236 17.20 22.34 27.52
CA TYR A 236 16.83 21.03 26.90
C TYR A 236 17.16 19.86 27.84
N TYR A 237 16.18 19.00 28.01
CA TYR A 237 16.34 17.74 28.74
C TYR A 237 15.39 16.68 28.13
N GLU A 238 15.91 15.51 27.84
CA GLU A 238 15.12 14.36 27.32
C GLU A 238 14.35 13.71 28.48
N ASP A 239 13.23 14.31 28.87
CA ASP A 239 12.34 13.75 29.90
C ASP A 239 11.60 12.53 29.39
N VAL A 240 12.31 11.40 29.38
CA VAL A 240 11.76 10.11 28.95
C VAL A 240 10.64 9.61 29.86
N LYS A 241 10.61 10.08 31.14
CA LYS A 241 9.53 9.75 32.06
C LYS A 241 8.23 10.44 31.65
N ALA A 242 8.28 11.72 31.31
CA ALA A 242 7.11 12.43 30.80
C ALA A 242 6.59 11.83 29.50
N LEU A 243 7.48 11.36 28.60
CA LEU A 243 7.06 10.65 27.38
C LEU A 243 6.43 9.29 27.71
N HIS A 244 6.98 8.53 28.67
CA HIS A 244 6.37 7.30 29.16
C HIS A 244 4.95 7.54 29.68
N GLU A 245 4.75 8.54 30.53
CA GLU A 245 3.44 8.90 31.08
C GLU A 245 2.44 9.30 29.99
N ALA A 246 2.87 10.02 28.97
CA ALA A 246 2.04 10.37 27.80
C ALA A 246 1.67 9.13 26.98
N LEU A 247 2.59 8.17 26.79
CA LEU A 247 2.32 6.89 26.12
C LEU A 247 1.36 6.01 26.94
N GLU A 248 1.48 5.99 28.27
CA GLU A 248 0.52 5.29 29.14
C GLU A 248 -0.89 5.90 29.01
N ALA A 249 -1.01 7.23 29.01
CA ALA A 249 -2.28 7.92 28.81
C ALA A 249 -2.88 7.63 27.40
N ALA A 250 -2.03 7.62 26.38
CA ALA A 250 -2.44 7.27 25.01
C ALA A 250 -2.96 5.83 24.90
N ARG A 251 -2.33 4.86 25.57
CA ARG A 251 -2.83 3.47 25.61
C ARG A 251 -4.13 3.31 26.39
N ALA A 252 -4.36 4.17 27.38
CA ALA A 252 -5.60 4.16 28.15
C ALA A 252 -6.77 4.81 27.40
N GLU A 253 -6.49 5.61 26.37
CA GLU A 253 -7.49 6.20 25.47
C GLU A 253 -7.87 5.20 24.38
N THR A 254 -8.95 4.46 24.59
CA THR A 254 -9.35 3.36 23.70
C THR A 254 -10.32 3.77 22.60
N LYS A 255 -10.85 5.01 22.64
CA LYS A 255 -11.88 5.49 21.70
C LYS A 255 -11.36 6.50 20.67
N ARG A 256 -10.19 7.08 20.92
CA ARG A 256 -9.62 8.10 20.03
C ARG A 256 -8.18 7.77 19.70
N PRO A 257 -7.74 7.92 18.43
CA PRO A 257 -6.32 7.89 18.14
C PRO A 257 -5.59 8.99 18.92
N SER A 258 -4.33 8.77 19.27
CA SER A 258 -3.56 9.71 20.10
C SER A 258 -2.39 10.33 19.33
N LEU A 259 -2.26 11.65 19.40
CA LEU A 259 -1.11 12.41 18.94
C LEU A 259 -0.33 12.93 20.15
N ILE A 260 0.92 12.52 20.30
CA ILE A 260 1.86 13.07 21.29
C ILE A 260 2.81 14.00 20.52
N ARG A 261 2.65 15.30 20.73
CA ARG A 261 3.62 16.28 20.26
C ARG A 261 4.86 16.19 21.15
N LEU A 262 5.99 15.83 20.57
CA LEU A 262 7.28 15.78 21.23
C LEU A 262 8.15 16.92 20.73
N SER A 263 8.26 18.00 21.50
CA SER A 263 9.10 19.14 21.12
C SER A 263 10.56 18.87 21.39
N THR A 264 11.36 18.75 20.32
CA THR A 264 12.78 18.41 20.35
C THR A 264 13.67 19.52 19.75
N ILE A 265 14.99 19.34 19.87
CA ILE A 265 15.98 20.10 19.11
C ILE A 265 16.70 19.12 18.17
N ILE A 266 16.54 19.30 16.86
CA ILE A 266 17.19 18.43 15.86
C ILE A 266 18.70 18.36 16.10
N ALA A 267 19.30 17.17 16.04
CA ALA A 267 20.72 16.89 16.23
C ALA A 267 21.28 17.28 17.62
N TRP A 268 20.44 17.43 18.66
CA TRP A 268 20.94 17.66 20.02
C TRP A 268 21.72 16.42 20.56
N PRO A 269 22.91 16.57 21.17
CA PRO A 269 23.64 17.79 21.53
C PRO A 269 24.86 18.09 20.63
N CYS A 270 24.68 18.24 19.33
CA CYS A 270 25.77 18.67 18.44
C CYS A 270 26.24 20.09 18.82
N PRO A 271 27.57 20.37 18.75
CA PRO A 271 28.12 21.65 19.19
C PRO A 271 27.57 22.89 18.46
N THR A 272 27.47 22.82 17.11
CA THR A 272 27.10 23.98 16.29
C THR A 272 25.95 23.73 15.32
N LYS A 273 25.63 22.44 15.01
CA LYS A 273 24.61 22.07 14.05
C LYS A 273 23.25 21.70 14.64
N GLN A 274 23.12 21.58 15.96
CA GLN A 274 21.83 21.39 16.62
C GLN A 274 20.88 22.55 16.29
N GLY A 275 19.59 22.25 16.13
CA GLY A 275 18.57 23.25 15.81
C GLY A 275 18.70 23.85 14.39
N SER A 276 19.50 23.24 13.50
CA SER A 276 19.79 23.77 12.19
C SER A 276 19.40 22.80 11.07
N ALA A 277 18.86 23.33 9.95
CA ALA A 277 18.60 22.57 8.73
C ALA A 277 19.87 21.90 8.15
N SER A 278 21.07 22.42 8.46
CA SER A 278 22.32 21.81 8.04
C SER A 278 22.59 20.42 8.65
N SER A 279 21.87 20.06 9.71
CA SER A 279 21.90 18.71 10.28
C SER A 279 20.80 17.79 9.75
N HIS A 280 19.82 18.32 9.01
CA HIS A 280 18.66 17.54 8.58
C HIS A 280 19.05 16.48 7.54
N GLY A 281 19.57 16.88 6.38
CA GLY A 281 19.75 16.03 5.20
C GLY A 281 21.19 15.88 4.71
N ALA A 282 22.19 16.22 5.51
CA ALA A 282 23.60 16.14 5.17
C ALA A 282 24.45 15.57 6.31
N LYS A 283 25.61 15.02 5.97
CA LYS A 283 26.56 14.59 6.99
C LYS A 283 26.98 15.74 7.88
N LEU A 284 27.24 15.47 9.16
CA LEU A 284 27.60 16.49 10.13
C LEU A 284 29.02 17.05 9.92
N GLY A 285 29.95 16.21 9.54
CA GLY A 285 31.37 16.50 9.49
C GLY A 285 32.09 15.97 10.75
N GLU A 286 33.35 15.58 10.59
CA GLU A 286 34.14 14.89 11.63
C GLU A 286 34.24 15.65 12.93
N SER A 287 34.44 16.98 12.85
CA SER A 287 34.55 17.84 14.05
C SER A 287 33.24 17.91 14.82
N GLU A 288 32.12 17.92 14.12
CA GLU A 288 30.79 17.96 14.73
C GLU A 288 30.43 16.62 15.40
N VAL A 289 30.78 15.50 14.75
CA VAL A 289 30.59 14.15 15.32
C VAL A 289 31.50 13.96 16.54
N ALA A 290 32.75 14.44 16.50
CA ALA A 290 33.64 14.37 17.66
C ALA A 290 33.08 15.21 18.83
N GLY A 291 32.59 16.42 18.55
CA GLY A 291 32.00 17.29 19.55
C GLY A 291 30.69 16.72 20.13
N LEU A 292 29.85 16.10 19.29
CA LEU A 292 28.66 15.36 19.75
C LEU A 292 29.07 14.29 20.77
N LYS A 293 30.07 13.47 20.46
CA LYS A 293 30.56 12.43 21.38
C LYS A 293 31.09 13.00 22.69
N GLN A 294 31.85 14.10 22.63
CA GLN A 294 32.31 14.80 23.84
C GLN A 294 31.15 15.28 24.72
N ASN A 295 30.11 15.87 24.10
CA ASN A 295 28.93 16.33 24.83
C ASN A 295 28.13 15.16 25.43
N LEU A 296 28.23 13.96 24.84
CA LEU A 296 27.64 12.74 25.36
C LEU A 296 28.54 11.99 26.37
N GLY A 297 29.73 12.52 26.70
CA GLY A 297 30.69 11.87 27.61
C GLY A 297 31.39 10.63 27.00
N LEU A 298 31.45 10.56 25.66
CA LEU A 298 32.05 9.45 24.91
C LEU A 298 33.43 9.86 24.33
N ASP A 299 34.28 8.87 23.96
CA ASP A 299 35.54 9.16 23.29
C ASP A 299 35.29 9.72 21.88
N PRO A 300 35.75 10.96 21.60
CA PRO A 300 35.52 11.59 20.29
C PRO A 300 36.24 10.90 19.12
N ASN A 301 37.26 10.06 19.40
CA ASN A 301 38.06 9.41 18.37
C ASN A 301 37.58 7.99 18.02
N GLU A 302 36.82 7.36 18.89
CA GLU A 302 36.26 6.03 18.63
C GLU A 302 35.13 6.11 17.62
N ARG A 303 35.13 5.18 16.67
CA ARG A 303 34.08 5.04 15.65
C ARG A 303 33.34 3.73 15.86
N PHE A 304 32.02 3.79 15.72
CA PHE A 304 31.14 2.63 15.89
C PHE A 304 31.33 1.89 17.22
N ALA A 305 31.72 2.63 18.26
CA ALA A 305 31.88 2.09 19.59
C ALA A 305 30.50 1.71 20.18
N LEU A 306 30.43 0.51 20.71
CA LEU A 306 29.30 0.04 21.51
C LEU A 306 29.84 -0.96 22.53
N PRO A 307 30.01 -0.59 23.81
CA PRO A 307 30.52 -1.48 24.83
C PRO A 307 29.64 -2.71 25.00
N GLU A 308 30.30 -3.88 25.14
CA GLU A 308 29.63 -5.16 25.31
C GLU A 308 28.59 -5.15 26.44
N GLN A 309 28.94 -4.55 27.57
CA GLN A 309 28.01 -4.40 28.71
C GLN A 309 26.72 -3.65 28.34
N VAL A 310 26.78 -2.62 27.48
CA VAL A 310 25.61 -1.88 27.02
C VAL A 310 24.77 -2.75 26.09
N LEU A 311 25.41 -3.42 25.14
CA LEU A 311 24.74 -4.29 24.19
C LEU A 311 24.08 -5.49 24.88
N GLU A 312 24.78 -6.13 25.83
CA GLU A 312 24.23 -7.21 26.64
C GLU A 312 23.01 -6.76 27.44
N HIS A 313 23.10 -5.59 28.10
CA HIS A 313 21.98 -5.01 28.86
C HIS A 313 20.74 -4.81 27.97
N THR A 314 20.90 -4.16 26.83
CA THR A 314 19.76 -3.83 25.95
C THR A 314 19.15 -5.07 25.31
N ARG A 315 19.98 -6.01 24.84
CA ARG A 315 19.51 -7.29 24.27
C ARG A 315 18.86 -8.19 25.32
N ALA A 316 19.41 -8.25 26.52
CA ALA A 316 18.82 -9.01 27.62
C ALA A 316 17.47 -8.44 28.03
N GLN A 317 17.37 -7.10 28.16
CA GLN A 317 16.13 -6.42 28.54
C GLN A 317 15.03 -6.62 27.51
N ALA A 318 15.30 -6.34 26.23
CA ALA A 318 14.32 -6.51 25.15
C ALA A 318 13.97 -8.00 24.95
N GLY A 319 14.97 -8.89 24.92
CA GLY A 319 14.79 -10.32 24.69
C GLY A 319 14.02 -11.00 25.83
N GLN A 320 14.36 -10.76 27.10
CA GLN A 320 13.65 -11.35 28.21
C GLN A 320 12.20 -10.86 28.27
N ARG A 321 11.98 -9.53 28.15
CA ARG A 321 10.64 -8.94 28.13
C ARG A 321 9.82 -9.48 26.98
N GLY A 322 10.41 -9.56 25.77
CA GLY A 322 9.76 -10.07 24.57
C GLY A 322 9.34 -11.53 24.73
N ALA A 323 10.25 -12.39 25.19
CA ALA A 323 9.97 -13.80 25.42
C ALA A 323 8.86 -14.03 26.46
N GLU A 324 8.84 -13.26 27.56
CA GLU A 324 7.78 -13.32 28.59
C GLU A 324 6.40 -12.95 28.00
N LEU A 325 6.33 -11.86 27.21
CA LEU A 325 5.10 -11.39 26.57
C LEU A 325 4.60 -12.39 25.51
N HIS A 326 5.52 -12.88 24.69
CA HIS A 326 5.20 -13.85 23.63
C HIS A 326 4.68 -15.17 24.22
N ALA A 327 5.38 -15.73 25.21
CA ALA A 327 4.96 -16.96 25.87
C ALA A 327 3.59 -16.82 26.59
N ALA A 328 3.31 -15.66 27.16
CA ALA A 328 2.01 -15.36 27.74
C ALA A 328 0.89 -15.28 26.69
N TRP A 329 1.18 -14.66 25.55
CA TRP A 329 0.25 -14.61 24.42
C TRP A 329 0.03 -15.99 23.80
N GLU A 330 1.09 -16.80 23.64
CA GLU A 330 1.01 -18.12 23.03
C GLU A 330 0.08 -19.06 23.79
N LYS A 331 0.11 -19.03 25.12
CA LYS A 331 -0.84 -19.77 25.96
C LYS A 331 -2.31 -19.34 25.71
N ARG A 332 -2.53 -18.04 25.51
CA ARG A 332 -3.87 -17.51 25.19
C ARG A 332 -4.28 -17.92 23.77
N PHE A 333 -3.34 -17.89 22.83
CA PHE A 333 -3.56 -18.31 21.44
C PHE A 333 -3.93 -19.78 21.34
N GLU A 334 -3.21 -20.66 22.05
CA GLU A 334 -3.55 -22.08 22.11
C GLU A 334 -4.95 -22.31 22.70
N ALA A 335 -5.28 -21.65 23.80
CA ALA A 335 -6.61 -21.74 24.42
C ALA A 335 -7.72 -21.21 23.50
N TRP A 336 -7.46 -20.08 22.82
CA TRP A 336 -8.36 -19.50 21.83
C TRP A 336 -8.57 -20.46 20.64
N GLY A 337 -7.51 -21.06 20.09
CA GLY A 337 -7.59 -21.99 18.97
C GLY A 337 -8.38 -23.24 19.30
N GLN A 338 -8.22 -23.78 20.53
CA GLN A 338 -9.01 -24.90 21.01
C GLN A 338 -10.50 -24.55 21.14
N ALA A 339 -10.82 -23.35 21.58
CA ALA A 339 -12.20 -22.86 21.72
C ALA A 339 -12.83 -22.45 20.36
N ASN A 340 -12.03 -22.09 19.37
CA ASN A 340 -12.47 -21.53 18.08
C ASN A 340 -11.84 -22.25 16.87
N PRO A 341 -12.06 -23.58 16.68
CA PRO A 341 -11.35 -24.34 15.65
C PRO A 341 -11.61 -23.86 14.22
N GLN A 342 -12.81 -23.36 13.92
CA GLN A 342 -13.14 -22.81 12.59
C GLN A 342 -12.42 -21.48 12.33
N ALA A 343 -12.33 -20.63 13.33
CA ALA A 343 -11.59 -19.38 13.22
C ALA A 343 -10.08 -19.63 13.08
N LEU A 344 -9.55 -20.64 13.76
CA LEU A 344 -8.16 -21.08 13.62
C LEU A 344 -7.87 -21.60 12.19
N GLU A 345 -8.75 -22.43 11.63
CA GLU A 345 -8.64 -22.92 10.25
C GLU A 345 -8.63 -21.78 9.25
N LEU A 346 -9.54 -20.80 9.42
CA LEU A 346 -9.56 -19.58 8.61
C LEU A 346 -8.25 -18.80 8.73
N LEU A 347 -7.76 -18.59 9.95
CA LEU A 347 -6.52 -17.88 10.22
C LEU A 347 -5.33 -18.54 9.53
N GLU A 348 -5.21 -19.87 9.66
CA GLU A 348 -4.13 -20.64 9.03
C GLU A 348 -4.20 -20.59 7.51
N ARG A 349 -5.38 -20.71 6.91
CA ARG A 349 -5.60 -20.55 5.47
C ARG A 349 -5.16 -19.18 4.98
N VAL A 350 -5.59 -18.10 5.67
CA VAL A 350 -5.26 -16.72 5.31
C VAL A 350 -3.76 -16.46 5.44
N ARG A 351 -3.14 -16.91 6.53
CA ARG A 351 -1.68 -16.78 6.74
C ARG A 351 -0.87 -17.54 5.68
N ALA A 352 -1.35 -18.72 5.28
CA ALA A 352 -0.76 -19.46 4.17
C ALA A 352 -1.01 -18.76 2.81
N GLY A 353 -1.90 -17.75 2.77
CA GLY A 353 -2.32 -16.99 1.59
C GLY A 353 -3.13 -17.84 0.61
N LEU A 354 -3.70 -18.95 1.06
CA LEU A 354 -4.48 -19.83 0.22
C LEU A 354 -5.88 -19.26 0.00
N LEU A 355 -6.39 -19.47 -1.21
CA LEU A 355 -7.79 -19.23 -1.54
C LEU A 355 -8.62 -20.49 -1.22
N PRO A 356 -9.92 -20.35 -0.89
CA PRO A 356 -10.81 -21.48 -0.76
C PRO A 356 -10.88 -22.29 -2.06
N ALA A 357 -10.96 -23.61 -1.96
CA ALA A 357 -11.05 -24.47 -3.15
C ALA A 357 -12.35 -24.24 -3.97
N GLU A 358 -13.41 -23.86 -3.26
CA GLU A 358 -14.74 -23.57 -3.83
C GLU A 358 -14.85 -22.17 -4.45
N LEU A 359 -13.79 -21.37 -4.49
CA LEU A 359 -13.85 -20.00 -4.98
C LEU A 359 -14.26 -19.93 -6.47
N ASP A 360 -13.80 -20.88 -7.28
CA ASP A 360 -14.17 -20.95 -8.70
C ASP A 360 -15.66 -21.27 -8.88
N ASP A 361 -16.25 -22.06 -7.99
CA ASP A 361 -17.65 -22.49 -8.05
C ASP A 361 -18.65 -21.37 -7.76
N VAL A 362 -18.22 -20.33 -7.04
CA VAL A 362 -19.07 -19.16 -6.71
C VAL A 362 -18.95 -18.04 -7.71
N LEU A 363 -18.04 -18.13 -8.69
CA LEU A 363 -17.90 -17.10 -9.71
C LEU A 363 -19.19 -17.01 -10.54
N PRO A 364 -19.77 -15.82 -10.73
CA PRO A 364 -20.95 -15.65 -11.54
C PRO A 364 -20.62 -15.93 -13.02
N VAL A 365 -21.48 -16.67 -13.70
CA VAL A 365 -21.49 -16.82 -15.15
C VAL A 365 -22.56 -15.89 -15.71
N PHE A 366 -22.16 -14.99 -16.57
CA PHE A 366 -23.07 -14.01 -17.19
C PHE A 366 -23.56 -14.54 -18.53
N GLU A 367 -24.88 -14.39 -18.75
CA GLU A 367 -25.59 -14.95 -19.91
C GLU A 367 -25.14 -14.28 -21.23
N ALA A 368 -24.78 -15.08 -22.20
CA ALA A 368 -24.42 -14.65 -23.54
C ALA A 368 -25.56 -13.93 -24.27
N GLY A 369 -25.20 -13.00 -25.15
CA GLY A 369 -26.18 -12.21 -25.92
C GLY A 369 -26.87 -11.10 -25.14
N SER A 370 -26.58 -10.96 -23.85
CA SER A 370 -26.94 -9.80 -23.04
C SER A 370 -25.80 -8.77 -23.01
N SER A 371 -26.01 -7.64 -22.35
CA SER A 371 -24.97 -6.63 -22.18
C SER A 371 -24.88 -6.15 -20.73
N LEU A 372 -23.67 -5.96 -20.22
CA LEU A 372 -23.41 -5.50 -18.87
C LEU A 372 -22.08 -4.74 -18.82
N SER A 373 -22.02 -3.64 -18.06
CA SER A 373 -20.72 -2.97 -17.83
C SER A 373 -19.79 -3.83 -16.98
N THR A 374 -18.49 -3.77 -17.26
CA THR A 374 -17.54 -4.60 -16.51
C THR A 374 -17.44 -4.15 -15.04
N ARG A 375 -17.74 -2.86 -14.71
CA ARG A 375 -17.90 -2.42 -13.32
C ARG A 375 -19.06 -3.13 -12.61
N ALA A 376 -20.21 -3.27 -13.28
CA ALA A 376 -21.37 -3.94 -12.69
C ALA A 376 -21.13 -5.45 -12.56
N ALA A 377 -20.46 -6.06 -13.51
CA ALA A 377 -20.01 -7.44 -13.43
C ALA A 377 -19.02 -7.64 -12.28
N SER A 378 -18.06 -6.73 -12.12
CA SER A 378 -17.11 -6.69 -10.99
C SER A 378 -17.83 -6.66 -9.65
N GLY A 379 -18.83 -5.77 -9.47
CA GLY A 379 -19.59 -5.67 -8.22
C GLY A 379 -20.38 -6.95 -7.88
N LYS A 380 -20.98 -7.58 -8.89
CA LYS A 380 -21.65 -8.89 -8.71
C LYS A 380 -20.64 -9.99 -8.34
N THR A 381 -19.49 -9.99 -8.99
CA THR A 381 -18.40 -10.94 -8.70
C THR A 381 -17.85 -10.71 -7.30
N LEU A 382 -17.56 -9.46 -6.92
CA LEU A 382 -17.11 -9.10 -5.59
C LEU A 382 -18.07 -9.61 -4.50
N SER A 383 -19.37 -9.42 -4.68
CA SER A 383 -20.39 -9.89 -3.74
C SER A 383 -20.44 -11.42 -3.67
N ALA A 384 -20.27 -12.11 -4.81
CA ALA A 384 -20.28 -13.57 -4.86
C ALA A 384 -19.04 -14.17 -4.17
N ILE A 385 -17.83 -13.72 -4.51
CA ILE A 385 -16.58 -14.21 -3.89
C ILE A 385 -16.48 -13.85 -2.42
N ALA A 386 -17.06 -12.73 -1.99
CA ALA A 386 -17.08 -12.31 -0.60
C ALA A 386 -17.87 -13.29 0.29
N SER A 387 -18.75 -14.12 -0.26
CA SER A 387 -19.47 -15.15 0.50
C SER A 387 -18.54 -16.25 1.03
N THR A 388 -17.46 -16.54 0.31
CA THR A 388 -16.43 -17.55 0.67
C THR A 388 -15.15 -16.94 1.22
N LEU A 389 -14.98 -15.60 1.15
CA LEU A 389 -13.81 -14.87 1.61
C LEU A 389 -14.20 -13.87 2.72
N PRO A 390 -14.46 -14.31 3.96
CA PRO A 390 -14.82 -13.39 5.04
C PRO A 390 -13.71 -12.38 5.38
N GLU A 391 -12.45 -12.69 5.04
CA GLU A 391 -11.30 -11.80 5.16
C GLU A 391 -11.24 -10.69 4.10
N LEU A 392 -12.03 -10.75 3.02
CA LEU A 392 -12.06 -9.71 1.99
C LEU A 392 -12.97 -8.55 2.42
N TRP A 393 -12.43 -7.36 2.45
CA TRP A 393 -13.12 -6.13 2.81
C TRP A 393 -12.52 -4.91 2.11
N GLY A 394 -13.24 -3.82 2.07
CA GLY A 394 -12.79 -2.61 1.37
C GLY A 394 -13.93 -1.67 1.07
N GLY A 395 -13.73 -0.78 0.11
CA GLY A 395 -14.73 0.22 -0.24
C GLY A 395 -14.25 1.16 -1.33
N SER A 396 -14.63 2.44 -1.24
CA SER A 396 -14.35 3.42 -2.26
C SER A 396 -14.06 4.80 -1.67
N ALA A 397 -13.38 5.64 -2.46
CA ALA A 397 -13.23 7.06 -2.19
C ALA A 397 -14.50 7.82 -2.56
N ASP A 398 -15.56 7.64 -1.74
CA ASP A 398 -16.91 8.25 -1.91
C ASP A 398 -17.65 7.86 -3.20
N LEU A 399 -17.25 6.80 -3.88
CA LEU A 399 -17.78 6.38 -5.17
C LEU A 399 -18.33 4.94 -5.16
N GLY A 400 -18.68 4.39 -3.98
CA GLY A 400 -19.08 2.99 -3.82
C GLY A 400 -20.19 2.54 -4.77
N GLY A 401 -21.25 3.34 -4.93
CA GLY A 401 -22.34 3.08 -5.87
C GLY A 401 -21.93 3.19 -7.34
N SER A 402 -21.03 4.12 -7.70
CA SER A 402 -20.55 4.29 -9.07
C SER A 402 -19.50 3.25 -9.46
N ASN A 403 -18.63 2.87 -8.56
CA ASN A 403 -17.59 1.84 -8.77
C ASN A 403 -18.15 0.43 -8.61
N MET A 404 -19.35 0.28 -8.03
CA MET A 404 -19.93 -1.02 -7.66
C MET A 404 -19.04 -1.82 -6.71
N THR A 405 -18.50 -1.15 -5.69
CA THR A 405 -17.53 -1.73 -4.75
C THR A 405 -18.13 -2.09 -3.39
N ASN A 406 -19.44 -2.00 -3.23
CA ASN A 406 -20.13 -2.44 -2.03
C ASN A 406 -20.44 -3.94 -2.10
N ILE A 407 -20.06 -4.69 -1.06
CA ILE A 407 -20.42 -6.11 -0.91
C ILE A 407 -21.89 -6.17 -0.51
N ALA A 408 -22.72 -6.85 -1.30
CA ALA A 408 -24.16 -6.97 -1.02
C ALA A 408 -24.42 -7.62 0.35
N GLY A 409 -25.22 -6.96 1.18
CA GLY A 409 -25.60 -7.45 2.51
C GLY A 409 -24.51 -7.38 3.56
N ALA A 410 -23.35 -6.80 3.26
CA ALA A 410 -22.29 -6.60 4.25
C ALA A 410 -22.56 -5.31 5.06
N SER A 411 -22.21 -5.36 6.35
CA SER A 411 -22.25 -4.19 7.24
C SER A 411 -21.12 -3.22 6.94
N GLU A 412 -21.34 -1.96 7.28
CA GLU A 412 -20.36 -0.90 7.14
C GLU A 412 -19.39 -0.88 8.34
N PHE A 413 -18.11 -0.61 8.07
CA PHE A 413 -17.07 -0.47 9.07
C PHE A 413 -17.17 0.91 9.70
N LEU A 414 -17.83 0.99 10.85
CA LEU A 414 -18.09 2.24 11.58
C LEU A 414 -17.83 2.05 13.07
N PRO A 415 -17.58 3.13 13.84
CA PRO A 415 -17.47 3.05 15.28
C PRO A 415 -18.74 2.49 15.93
N GLU A 416 -18.58 1.88 17.10
CA GLU A 416 -19.70 1.37 17.89
C GLU A 416 -20.72 2.48 18.21
N GLY A 417 -21.99 2.20 17.98
CA GLY A 417 -23.07 3.16 18.27
C GLY A 417 -23.20 4.31 17.27
N SER A 418 -22.48 4.26 16.13
CA SER A 418 -22.61 5.26 15.07
C SER A 418 -23.88 5.06 14.19
N LEU A 419 -23.87 5.50 12.94
CA LEU A 419 -25.01 5.45 12.03
C LEU A 419 -25.57 4.03 11.88
N ASN A 420 -26.90 3.85 12.09
CA ASN A 420 -27.62 2.57 11.98
C ASN A 420 -26.92 1.42 12.75
N PRO A 421 -26.78 1.53 14.08
CA PRO A 421 -25.96 0.59 14.86
C PRO A 421 -26.51 -0.85 14.90
N GLU A 422 -27.77 -1.07 14.46
CA GLU A 422 -28.34 -2.41 14.32
C GLU A 422 -27.82 -3.16 13.08
N GLU A 423 -27.36 -2.41 12.07
CA GLU A 423 -26.88 -2.94 10.78
C GLU A 423 -25.36 -2.83 10.65
N ASN A 424 -24.76 -1.85 11.31
CA ASN A 424 -23.36 -1.45 11.15
C ASN A 424 -22.59 -1.55 12.47
N GLY A 425 -21.26 -1.59 12.37
CA GLY A 425 -20.45 -1.66 13.58
C GLY A 425 -18.94 -1.76 13.32
N PRO A 426 -18.16 -1.91 14.40
CA PRO A 426 -16.70 -1.81 14.35
C PRO A 426 -16.03 -2.90 13.52
N TYR A 427 -16.75 -3.94 13.17
CA TYR A 427 -16.24 -5.11 12.45
C TYR A 427 -16.81 -5.25 11.03
N GLY A 428 -17.43 -4.20 10.49
CA GLY A 428 -18.00 -4.21 9.16
C GLY A 428 -16.98 -4.45 8.03
N ARG A 429 -17.49 -4.71 6.82
CA ARG A 429 -16.67 -5.06 5.64
C ARG A 429 -16.61 -3.95 4.60
N ILE A 430 -17.50 -2.96 4.68
CA ILE A 430 -17.53 -1.82 3.75
C ILE A 430 -16.86 -0.63 4.41
N ILE A 431 -15.79 -0.13 3.80
CA ILE A 431 -15.05 1.04 4.28
C ILE A 431 -15.44 2.27 3.47
N HIS A 432 -15.87 3.31 4.15
CA HIS A 432 -16.07 4.63 3.55
C HIS A 432 -14.80 5.47 3.70
N PHE A 433 -13.95 5.46 2.69
CA PHE A 433 -12.70 6.25 2.72
C PHE A 433 -12.95 7.75 2.58
N GLY A 434 -14.12 8.16 2.04
CA GLY A 434 -14.41 9.53 1.64
C GLY A 434 -13.59 9.96 0.41
N VAL A 435 -13.66 11.22 0.02
CA VAL A 435 -12.89 11.78 -1.11
C VAL A 435 -11.43 11.93 -0.68
N ARG A 436 -10.69 10.81 -0.65
CA ARG A 436 -9.31 10.70 -0.10
C ARG A 436 -8.55 9.56 -0.78
N GLU A 437 -8.33 9.65 -2.08
CA GLU A 437 -7.70 8.58 -2.88
C GLU A 437 -6.29 8.25 -2.41
N HIS A 438 -5.48 9.27 -2.08
CA HIS A 438 -4.10 9.08 -1.66
C HIS A 438 -4.02 8.35 -0.31
N ALA A 439 -4.81 8.79 0.67
CA ALA A 439 -4.90 8.10 1.96
C ALA A 439 -5.49 6.69 1.80
N MET A 440 -6.57 6.52 1.02
CA MET A 440 -7.15 5.21 0.72
C MET A 440 -6.07 4.23 0.22
N GLY A 441 -5.29 4.62 -0.78
CA GLY A 441 -4.26 3.74 -1.34
C GLY A 441 -3.21 3.31 -0.30
N ASN A 442 -2.73 4.24 0.53
CA ASN A 442 -1.77 3.91 1.59
C ASN A 442 -2.40 3.12 2.74
N MET A 443 -3.65 3.42 3.12
CA MET A 443 -4.38 2.62 4.11
C MET A 443 -4.60 1.19 3.65
N LEU A 444 -4.96 0.97 2.38
CA LEU A 444 -5.05 -0.37 1.79
C LEU A 444 -3.73 -1.13 1.88
N ASN A 445 -2.61 -0.46 1.61
CA ASN A 445 -1.28 -1.05 1.79
C ASN A 445 -1.04 -1.46 3.25
N GLY A 446 -1.39 -0.61 4.21
CA GLY A 446 -1.30 -0.93 5.64
C GLY A 446 -2.18 -2.10 6.05
N ILE A 447 -3.42 -2.18 5.54
CA ILE A 447 -4.32 -3.31 5.78
C ILE A 447 -3.69 -4.61 5.27
N VAL A 448 -3.18 -4.62 4.07
CA VAL A 448 -2.56 -5.82 3.47
C VAL A 448 -1.28 -6.22 4.20
N GLN A 449 -0.48 -5.26 4.68
CA GLN A 449 0.72 -5.51 5.48
C GLN A 449 0.42 -6.14 6.85
N SER A 450 -0.77 -5.93 7.40
CA SER A 450 -1.22 -6.61 8.62
C SER A 450 -1.23 -8.15 8.43
N GLY A 451 -1.53 -8.61 7.21
CA GLY A 451 -1.31 -9.99 6.79
C GLY A 451 -2.45 -10.96 7.12
N LEU A 452 -3.51 -10.52 7.79
CA LEU A 452 -4.63 -11.37 8.22
C LEU A 452 -5.95 -11.06 7.51
N THR A 453 -5.96 -10.08 6.61
CA THR A 453 -7.11 -9.74 5.76
C THR A 453 -6.67 -9.40 4.33
N ARG A 454 -7.63 -9.32 3.41
CA ARG A 454 -7.44 -8.93 2.01
C ARG A 454 -8.21 -7.64 1.76
N ALA A 455 -7.57 -6.67 1.10
CA ALA A 455 -8.18 -5.37 0.90
C ALA A 455 -8.35 -5.01 -0.57
N TYR A 456 -9.45 -4.30 -0.86
CA TYR A 456 -9.66 -3.63 -2.13
C TYR A 456 -10.12 -2.17 -1.90
N GLY A 457 -9.84 -1.31 -2.88
CA GLY A 457 -10.32 0.07 -2.86
C GLY A 457 -10.60 0.62 -4.23
N GLY A 458 -11.70 1.36 -4.36
CA GLY A 458 -12.22 1.85 -5.63
C GLY A 458 -12.21 3.35 -5.78
N THR A 459 -11.94 3.80 -7.02
CA THR A 459 -12.18 5.16 -7.51
C THR A 459 -12.34 5.13 -9.02
N PHE A 460 -12.57 6.27 -9.69
CA PHE A 460 -12.49 6.34 -11.15
C PHE A 460 -11.04 6.23 -11.61
N LEU A 461 -10.83 5.70 -12.81
CA LEU A 461 -9.47 5.51 -13.33
C LEU A 461 -8.69 6.83 -13.41
N VAL A 462 -9.34 7.92 -13.82
CA VAL A 462 -8.70 9.24 -13.88
C VAL A 462 -8.17 9.70 -12.51
N PHE A 463 -8.84 9.32 -11.43
CA PHE A 463 -8.42 9.66 -10.06
C PHE A 463 -7.36 8.72 -9.48
N SER A 464 -6.92 7.70 -10.24
CA SER A 464 -5.72 6.95 -9.90
C SER A 464 -4.48 7.83 -9.79
N ASP A 465 -4.49 9.00 -10.44
CA ASP A 465 -3.42 9.99 -10.34
C ASP A 465 -3.25 10.54 -8.92
N TYR A 466 -4.36 10.74 -8.17
CA TYR A 466 -4.28 11.16 -6.78
C TYR A 466 -3.64 10.10 -5.87
N MET A 467 -3.79 8.83 -6.19
CA MET A 467 -3.26 7.73 -5.38
C MET A 467 -1.97 7.09 -5.95
N ARG A 468 -1.43 7.62 -7.03
CA ARG A 468 -0.28 7.05 -7.73
C ARG A 468 0.93 6.72 -6.83
N PRO A 469 1.35 7.59 -5.87
CA PRO A 469 2.43 7.25 -4.94
C PRO A 469 2.14 6.00 -4.11
N ALA A 470 0.90 5.81 -3.65
CA ALA A 470 0.48 4.64 -2.88
C ALA A 470 0.48 3.36 -3.73
N VAL A 471 0.02 3.44 -4.98
CA VAL A 471 0.07 2.32 -5.96
C VAL A 471 1.52 1.90 -6.23
N ARG A 472 2.42 2.88 -6.42
CA ARG A 472 3.85 2.60 -6.57
C ARG A 472 4.46 1.93 -5.33
N LEU A 473 4.07 2.36 -4.12
CA LEU A 473 4.52 1.74 -2.88
C LEU A 473 3.98 0.31 -2.72
N ALA A 474 2.73 0.05 -3.12
CA ALA A 474 2.19 -1.31 -3.15
C ALA A 474 3.04 -2.24 -4.02
N ALA A 475 3.38 -1.79 -5.24
CA ALA A 475 4.21 -2.55 -6.18
C ALA A 475 5.64 -2.75 -5.65
N LEU A 476 6.27 -1.70 -5.11
CA LEU A 476 7.61 -1.75 -4.52
C LEU A 476 7.70 -2.77 -3.37
N GLN A 477 6.67 -2.83 -2.54
CA GLN A 477 6.57 -3.72 -1.39
C GLN A 477 6.00 -5.10 -1.73
N LYS A 478 5.61 -5.32 -2.99
CA LYS A 478 4.99 -6.56 -3.48
C LYS A 478 3.72 -6.93 -2.70
N LEU A 479 2.87 -5.94 -2.42
CA LEU A 479 1.63 -6.13 -1.69
C LEU A 479 0.50 -6.56 -2.63
N PRO A 480 -0.29 -7.60 -2.31
CA PRO A 480 -1.43 -8.03 -3.11
C PRO A 480 -2.67 -7.13 -2.90
N THR A 481 -2.49 -5.83 -3.01
CA THR A 481 -3.56 -4.84 -2.93
C THR A 481 -4.36 -4.83 -4.22
N VAL A 482 -5.70 -4.85 -4.13
CA VAL A 482 -6.58 -4.77 -5.30
C VAL A 482 -7.13 -3.34 -5.42
N PHE A 483 -6.79 -2.69 -6.53
CA PHE A 483 -7.35 -1.39 -6.91
C PHE A 483 -8.45 -1.58 -7.94
N VAL A 484 -9.62 -0.97 -7.72
CA VAL A 484 -10.78 -1.07 -8.61
C VAL A 484 -11.00 0.29 -9.25
N TRP A 485 -10.63 0.42 -10.52
CA TRP A 485 -10.71 1.66 -11.29
C TRP A 485 -11.78 1.57 -12.36
N SER A 486 -12.95 2.13 -12.09
CA SER A 486 -14.03 2.21 -13.07
C SER A 486 -13.93 3.46 -13.95
N HIS A 487 -14.79 3.57 -14.97
CA HIS A 487 -14.79 4.70 -15.88
C HIS A 487 -13.49 4.76 -16.72
N ASP A 488 -13.25 3.67 -17.44
CA ASP A 488 -11.96 3.27 -18.01
C ASP A 488 -11.49 4.03 -19.26
N SER A 489 -12.37 4.80 -19.93
CA SER A 489 -12.07 5.39 -21.24
C SER A 489 -13.00 6.56 -21.58
N ILE A 490 -12.92 7.05 -22.82
CA ILE A 490 -13.89 8.00 -23.40
C ILE A 490 -15.35 7.51 -23.35
N GLY A 491 -15.56 6.21 -23.12
CA GLY A 491 -16.88 5.63 -22.83
C GLY A 491 -17.56 6.16 -21.58
N VAL A 492 -16.89 7.01 -20.80
CA VAL A 492 -17.50 7.84 -19.74
C VAL A 492 -18.54 8.80 -20.33
N GLY A 493 -18.27 9.34 -21.53
CA GLY A 493 -19.24 10.18 -22.26
C GLY A 493 -19.27 11.62 -21.80
N GLU A 494 -20.46 12.10 -21.48
CA GLU A 494 -20.81 13.52 -21.29
C GLU A 494 -20.05 14.21 -20.15
N ASP A 495 -19.49 13.47 -19.18
CA ASP A 495 -18.68 14.01 -18.10
C ASP A 495 -17.39 14.69 -18.61
N GLY A 496 -16.98 14.34 -19.83
CA GLY A 496 -15.95 15.03 -20.58
C GLY A 496 -14.51 14.76 -20.11
N PRO A 497 -13.55 15.57 -20.61
CA PRO A 497 -12.12 15.29 -20.52
C PRO A 497 -11.57 15.21 -19.09
N THR A 498 -12.19 15.83 -18.11
CA THR A 498 -11.75 15.76 -16.70
C THR A 498 -12.01 14.39 -16.06
N HIS A 499 -12.87 13.56 -16.70
CA HIS A 499 -13.24 12.22 -16.23
C HIS A 499 -12.88 11.11 -17.21
N GLN A 500 -12.41 11.45 -18.40
CA GLN A 500 -12.02 10.52 -19.46
C GLN A 500 -10.51 10.27 -19.41
N PRO A 501 -10.06 9.10 -18.93
CA PRO A 501 -8.63 8.76 -18.88
C PRO A 501 -8.09 8.49 -20.29
N ILE A 502 -6.91 9.02 -20.59
CA ILE A 502 -6.20 8.80 -21.85
C ILE A 502 -4.84 8.14 -21.58
N GLU A 503 -3.94 8.84 -20.87
CA GLU A 503 -2.59 8.38 -20.58
C GLU A 503 -2.49 7.40 -19.39
N HIS A 504 -3.53 7.28 -18.59
CA HIS A 504 -3.54 6.57 -17.31
C HIS A 504 -3.14 5.10 -17.44
N ILE A 505 -3.74 4.37 -18.38
CA ILE A 505 -3.45 2.94 -18.57
C ILE A 505 -1.98 2.73 -18.94
N ALA A 506 -1.46 3.47 -19.91
CA ALA A 506 -0.05 3.39 -20.32
C ALA A 506 0.88 3.77 -19.15
N SER A 507 0.56 4.85 -18.43
CA SER A 507 1.35 5.33 -17.31
C SER A 507 1.33 4.40 -16.09
N LEU A 508 0.26 3.63 -15.88
CA LEU A 508 0.16 2.61 -14.84
C LEU A 508 0.96 1.36 -15.21
N ARG A 509 0.90 0.92 -16.47
CA ARG A 509 1.68 -0.23 -16.97
C ARG A 509 3.19 -0.06 -16.84
N VAL A 510 3.72 1.17 -16.78
CA VAL A 510 5.17 1.40 -16.56
C VAL A 510 5.60 1.30 -15.09
N ILE A 511 4.67 1.12 -14.15
CA ILE A 511 5.02 0.87 -12.73
C ILE A 511 5.49 -0.59 -12.60
N PRO A 512 6.77 -0.83 -12.26
CA PRO A 512 7.27 -2.20 -12.15
C PRO A 512 6.51 -2.99 -11.07
N GLY A 513 5.99 -4.18 -11.42
CA GLY A 513 5.30 -5.06 -10.49
C GLY A 513 3.82 -4.74 -10.27
N LEU A 514 3.23 -3.77 -10.96
CA LEU A 514 1.78 -3.56 -11.00
C LEU A 514 1.19 -4.34 -12.18
N SER A 515 0.12 -5.09 -11.95
CA SER A 515 -0.69 -5.70 -13.01
C SER A 515 -1.90 -4.82 -13.32
N VAL A 516 -2.09 -4.47 -14.60
CA VAL A 516 -3.22 -3.64 -15.06
C VAL A 516 -4.13 -4.51 -15.91
N VAL A 517 -5.34 -4.80 -15.41
CA VAL A 517 -6.29 -5.74 -16.04
C VAL A 517 -7.51 -5.01 -16.55
N ARG A 518 -7.73 -5.02 -17.86
CA ARG A 518 -8.87 -4.37 -18.53
C ARG A 518 -9.72 -5.41 -19.28
N PRO A 519 -10.74 -5.99 -18.60
CA PRO A 519 -11.55 -7.09 -19.13
C PRO A 519 -12.49 -6.65 -20.24
N ALA A 520 -12.70 -7.52 -21.25
CA ALA A 520 -13.51 -7.27 -22.43
C ALA A 520 -15.02 -7.42 -22.20
N ASP A 521 -15.42 -8.27 -21.28
CA ASP A 521 -16.82 -8.54 -20.97
C ASP A 521 -17.03 -8.92 -19.49
N ALA A 522 -18.27 -9.18 -19.13
CA ALA A 522 -18.63 -9.53 -17.74
C ALA A 522 -17.95 -10.83 -17.26
N ASN A 523 -17.76 -11.82 -18.12
CA ASN A 523 -17.13 -13.09 -17.75
C ASN A 523 -15.61 -12.93 -17.60
N GLU A 524 -14.94 -12.10 -18.42
CA GLU A 524 -13.55 -11.74 -18.19
C GLU A 524 -13.37 -10.93 -16.89
N ALA A 525 -14.34 -10.06 -16.53
CA ALA A 525 -14.29 -9.32 -15.28
C ALA A 525 -14.35 -10.25 -14.05
N ALA A 526 -15.13 -11.33 -14.12
CA ALA A 526 -15.14 -12.35 -13.05
C ALA A 526 -13.78 -13.04 -12.92
N GLN A 527 -13.17 -13.43 -14.04
CA GLN A 527 -11.84 -14.06 -14.06
C GLN A 527 -10.73 -13.07 -13.61
N ALA A 528 -10.88 -11.79 -13.91
CA ALA A 528 -9.94 -10.76 -13.47
C ALA A 528 -9.86 -10.65 -11.93
N TRP A 529 -10.97 -10.77 -11.22
CA TRP A 529 -11.01 -10.87 -9.75
C TRP A 529 -10.26 -12.10 -9.24
N LEU A 530 -10.50 -13.27 -9.84
CA LEU A 530 -9.81 -14.50 -9.48
C LEU A 530 -8.29 -14.33 -9.66
N GLY A 531 -7.86 -13.80 -10.80
CA GLY A 531 -6.46 -13.49 -11.07
C GLY A 531 -5.87 -12.51 -10.06
N ALA A 532 -6.58 -11.42 -9.74
CA ALA A 532 -6.13 -10.43 -8.76
C ALA A 532 -5.92 -11.03 -7.35
N LEU A 533 -6.81 -11.93 -6.93
CA LEU A 533 -6.71 -12.60 -5.64
C LEU A 533 -5.61 -13.68 -5.60
N ALA A 534 -5.32 -14.30 -6.75
CA ALA A 534 -4.28 -15.33 -6.88
C ALA A 534 -2.85 -14.75 -6.88
N HIS A 535 -2.66 -13.52 -7.36
CA HIS A 535 -1.36 -12.83 -7.37
C HIS A 535 -1.03 -12.30 -5.96
N ARG A 536 -0.03 -12.92 -5.31
CA ARG A 536 0.30 -12.65 -3.90
C ARG A 536 1.44 -11.66 -3.71
N ASP A 537 2.25 -11.48 -4.75
CA ASP A 537 3.49 -10.70 -4.69
C ASP A 537 3.42 -9.43 -5.55
N SER A 538 2.21 -8.99 -5.88
CA SER A 538 2.00 -7.80 -6.69
C SER A 538 0.59 -7.23 -6.52
N PRO A 539 0.44 -5.90 -6.58
CA PRO A 539 -0.87 -5.28 -6.65
C PRO A 539 -1.49 -5.48 -8.04
N THR A 540 -2.81 -5.49 -8.07
CA THR A 540 -3.59 -5.55 -9.32
C THR A 540 -4.57 -4.40 -9.40
N GLY A 541 -4.57 -3.68 -10.53
CA GLY A 541 -5.57 -2.68 -10.89
C GLY A 541 -6.57 -3.24 -11.89
N LEU A 542 -7.85 -3.29 -11.49
CA LEU A 542 -8.97 -3.67 -12.35
C LEU A 542 -9.53 -2.43 -13.03
N VAL A 543 -9.38 -2.33 -14.35
CA VAL A 543 -9.80 -1.18 -15.16
C VAL A 543 -11.12 -1.52 -15.85
N LEU A 544 -12.22 -0.86 -15.44
CA LEU A 544 -13.57 -1.32 -15.68
C LEU A 544 -14.42 -0.28 -16.42
N SER A 545 -15.19 -0.72 -17.41
CA SER A 545 -16.06 0.14 -18.21
C SER A 545 -17.24 0.71 -17.41
N ARG A 546 -17.65 1.94 -17.75
CA ARG A 546 -18.93 2.53 -17.32
C ARG A 546 -20.07 2.05 -18.17
N GLN A 547 -19.89 2.03 -19.48
CA GLN A 547 -20.87 1.60 -20.48
C GLN A 547 -21.04 0.08 -20.48
N ASN A 548 -22.21 -0.38 -20.90
CA ASN A 548 -22.46 -1.81 -21.10
C ASN A 548 -21.68 -2.34 -22.30
N LEU A 549 -21.13 -3.53 -22.15
CA LEU A 549 -20.43 -4.27 -23.18
C LEU A 549 -21.18 -5.57 -23.50
N PRO A 550 -21.16 -6.07 -24.74
CA PRO A 550 -21.77 -7.34 -25.09
C PRO A 550 -21.07 -8.49 -24.37
N ILE A 551 -21.82 -9.49 -23.94
CA ILE A 551 -21.28 -10.71 -23.32
C ILE A 551 -21.16 -11.77 -24.42
N PHE A 552 -19.92 -12.25 -24.64
CA PHE A 552 -19.60 -13.21 -25.65
C PHE A 552 -20.17 -14.62 -25.34
N ASP A 553 -20.69 -15.30 -26.38
CA ASP A 553 -21.12 -16.70 -26.28
C ASP A 553 -19.88 -17.60 -26.25
N ARG A 554 -19.60 -18.17 -25.11
CA ARG A 554 -18.47 -19.06 -24.86
C ARG A 554 -18.88 -20.53 -24.76
N SER A 555 -20.06 -20.86 -25.30
CA SER A 555 -20.53 -22.24 -25.45
C SER A 555 -19.71 -22.99 -26.52
N GLU A 556 -19.94 -24.30 -26.67
CA GLU A 556 -19.24 -25.15 -27.64
C GLU A 556 -19.40 -24.60 -29.07
N GLY A 557 -18.27 -24.36 -29.70
CA GLY A 557 -18.22 -23.72 -31.02
C GLY A 557 -18.28 -22.20 -31.04
N GLY A 558 -18.42 -21.57 -29.90
CA GLY A 558 -18.41 -20.12 -29.72
C GLY A 558 -17.00 -19.52 -29.49
N PHE A 559 -16.94 -18.47 -28.70
CA PHE A 559 -15.68 -17.83 -28.33
C PHE A 559 -14.91 -18.64 -27.27
N ALA A 560 -13.60 -18.43 -27.18
CA ALA A 560 -12.77 -19.11 -26.19
C ALA A 560 -13.19 -18.82 -24.75
N PRO A 561 -12.94 -19.74 -23.79
CA PRO A 561 -13.30 -19.57 -22.39
C PRO A 561 -12.69 -18.31 -21.76
N ALA A 562 -13.46 -17.61 -20.90
CA ALA A 562 -13.02 -16.41 -20.19
C ALA A 562 -11.81 -16.65 -19.27
N ALA A 563 -11.57 -17.89 -18.84
CA ALA A 563 -10.37 -18.29 -18.10
C ALA A 563 -9.05 -17.93 -18.82
N GLY A 564 -9.09 -17.68 -20.14
CA GLY A 564 -7.97 -17.09 -20.89
C GLY A 564 -7.47 -15.76 -20.31
N THR A 565 -8.31 -15.01 -19.62
CA THR A 565 -7.95 -13.77 -18.89
C THR A 565 -6.79 -13.99 -17.93
N LEU A 566 -6.76 -15.13 -17.24
CA LEU A 566 -5.71 -15.48 -16.27
C LEU A 566 -4.31 -15.63 -16.93
N ARG A 567 -4.26 -15.73 -18.25
CA ARG A 567 -3.02 -15.79 -19.01
C ARG A 567 -2.60 -14.44 -19.62
N GLY A 568 -3.39 -13.39 -19.38
CA GLY A 568 -3.11 -12.01 -19.76
C GLY A 568 -3.42 -11.64 -21.20
N ALA A 569 -3.26 -12.55 -22.15
CA ALA A 569 -3.77 -12.46 -23.52
C ALA A 569 -4.04 -13.86 -24.06
N TYR A 570 -5.08 -13.97 -24.88
CA TYR A 570 -5.48 -15.26 -25.45
C TYR A 570 -6.23 -15.09 -26.79
N THR A 571 -6.20 -16.11 -27.63
CA THR A 571 -7.00 -16.14 -28.84
C THR A 571 -8.48 -16.25 -28.47
N LEU A 572 -9.23 -15.17 -28.62
CA LEU A 572 -10.67 -15.14 -28.34
C LEU A 572 -11.46 -15.88 -29.43
N VAL A 573 -11.10 -15.63 -30.68
CA VAL A 573 -11.66 -16.33 -31.80
C VAL A 573 -10.62 -16.47 -32.91
N GLU A 574 -10.49 -17.69 -33.42
CA GLU A 574 -9.52 -18.06 -34.45
C GLU A 574 -9.98 -17.63 -35.85
N ALA A 575 -9.06 -17.49 -36.79
CA ALA A 575 -9.35 -17.36 -38.22
C ALA A 575 -10.13 -18.57 -38.76
N SER A 576 -11.03 -18.35 -39.69
CA SER A 576 -11.94 -19.39 -40.24
C SER A 576 -11.22 -20.64 -40.77
N ASN A 577 -9.99 -20.48 -41.28
CA ASN A 577 -9.16 -21.57 -41.80
C ASN A 577 -8.01 -21.96 -40.82
N SER A 578 -8.02 -21.49 -39.61
CA SER A 578 -6.97 -21.70 -38.60
C SER A 578 -5.56 -21.21 -39.01
N LYS A 579 -5.48 -20.35 -40.02
CA LYS A 579 -4.23 -19.75 -40.52
C LYS A 579 -4.42 -18.25 -40.69
N PRO A 580 -4.31 -17.47 -39.62
CA PRO A 580 -4.57 -16.04 -39.67
C PRO A 580 -3.56 -15.33 -40.58
N GLN A 581 -4.08 -14.44 -41.44
CA GLN A 581 -3.29 -13.44 -42.15
C GLN A 581 -3.19 -12.14 -41.39
N VAL A 582 -4.21 -11.85 -40.57
CA VAL A 582 -4.29 -10.64 -39.74
C VAL A 582 -4.57 -11.02 -38.27
N LEU A 583 -3.93 -10.32 -37.32
CA LEU A 583 -4.26 -10.37 -35.90
C LEU A 583 -4.87 -9.04 -35.48
N LEU A 584 -6.06 -9.07 -34.90
CA LEU A 584 -6.70 -7.93 -34.22
C LEU A 584 -6.49 -8.10 -32.70
N LEU A 585 -5.79 -7.15 -32.09
CA LEU A 585 -5.44 -7.14 -30.68
C LEU A 585 -6.26 -6.05 -30.00
N ALA A 586 -7.00 -6.37 -28.97
CA ALA A 586 -7.81 -5.37 -28.27
C ALA A 586 -7.89 -5.63 -26.77
N THR A 587 -8.16 -4.57 -26.00
CA THR A 587 -8.44 -4.62 -24.56
C THR A 587 -9.83 -4.06 -24.28
N GLY A 588 -10.43 -4.47 -23.18
CA GLY A 588 -11.67 -3.84 -22.71
C GLY A 588 -12.78 -3.74 -23.76
N SER A 589 -13.42 -2.61 -23.82
CA SER A 589 -14.55 -2.35 -24.73
C SER A 589 -14.23 -2.53 -26.22
N GLU A 590 -12.97 -2.38 -26.62
CA GLU A 590 -12.58 -2.45 -28.03
C GLU A 590 -12.50 -3.89 -28.58
N VAL A 591 -12.57 -4.90 -27.70
CA VAL A 591 -12.63 -6.31 -28.12
C VAL A 591 -13.90 -6.61 -28.91
N ALA A 592 -15.04 -6.00 -28.54
CA ALA A 592 -16.28 -6.16 -29.32
C ALA A 592 -16.12 -5.61 -30.76
N LEU A 593 -15.51 -4.42 -30.87
CA LEU A 593 -15.19 -3.84 -32.21
C LEU A 593 -14.27 -4.74 -33.04
N ALA A 594 -13.26 -5.35 -32.38
CA ALA A 594 -12.37 -6.29 -33.06
C ALA A 594 -13.11 -7.52 -33.59
N VAL A 595 -14.10 -8.04 -32.85
CA VAL A 595 -14.95 -9.16 -33.29
C VAL A 595 -15.80 -8.79 -34.50
N GLU A 596 -16.42 -7.60 -34.47
CA GLU A 596 -17.22 -7.10 -35.63
C GLU A 596 -16.33 -6.87 -36.85
N ALA A 597 -15.16 -6.25 -36.70
CA ALA A 597 -14.22 -6.03 -37.79
C ALA A 597 -13.67 -7.36 -38.37
N ARG A 598 -13.46 -8.37 -37.54
CA ARG A 598 -13.12 -9.71 -37.99
C ARG A 598 -14.18 -10.27 -38.90
N GLN A 599 -15.47 -10.14 -38.56
CA GLN A 599 -16.56 -10.64 -39.45
C GLN A 599 -16.51 -9.99 -40.85
N ALA A 600 -16.26 -8.69 -40.91
CA ALA A 600 -16.12 -7.97 -42.17
C ALA A 600 -14.89 -8.43 -42.97
N LEU A 601 -13.73 -8.60 -42.34
CA LEU A 601 -12.50 -9.09 -42.98
C LEU A 601 -12.67 -10.54 -43.53
N GLU A 602 -13.26 -11.42 -42.73
CA GLU A 602 -13.54 -12.82 -43.14
C GLU A 602 -14.51 -12.87 -44.31
N ALA A 603 -15.52 -11.99 -44.36
CA ALA A 603 -16.44 -11.89 -45.49
C ALA A 603 -15.75 -11.45 -46.79
N GLU A 604 -14.65 -10.72 -46.68
CA GLU A 604 -13.77 -10.35 -47.80
C GLU A 604 -12.70 -11.41 -48.13
N GLY A 605 -12.70 -12.54 -47.41
CA GLY A 605 -11.72 -13.63 -47.60
C GLY A 605 -10.37 -13.40 -46.98
N ILE A 606 -10.28 -12.54 -46.00
CA ILE A 606 -9.06 -12.25 -45.21
C ILE A 606 -9.16 -12.98 -43.85
N PRO A 607 -8.50 -14.14 -43.69
CA PRO A 607 -8.54 -14.91 -42.44
C PRO A 607 -7.97 -14.12 -41.29
N THR A 608 -8.78 -13.89 -40.25
CA THR A 608 -8.47 -12.96 -39.16
C THR A 608 -8.70 -13.59 -37.80
N ARG A 609 -7.69 -13.53 -36.93
CA ARG A 609 -7.77 -13.91 -35.53
C ARG A 609 -8.03 -12.66 -34.66
N VAL A 610 -8.88 -12.79 -33.65
CA VAL A 610 -9.01 -11.80 -32.58
C VAL A 610 -8.32 -12.30 -31.31
N VAL A 611 -7.50 -11.45 -30.73
CA VAL A 611 -6.81 -11.68 -29.46
C VAL A 611 -7.36 -10.70 -28.44
N SER A 612 -7.98 -11.19 -27.35
CA SER A 612 -8.26 -10.39 -26.16
C SER A 612 -6.97 -10.26 -25.35
N VAL A 613 -6.62 -9.03 -24.97
CA VAL A 613 -5.39 -8.69 -24.23
C VAL A 613 -5.73 -7.99 -22.90
N PRO A 614 -6.38 -8.67 -21.95
CA PRO A 614 -6.79 -8.03 -20.69
C PRO A 614 -5.64 -7.58 -19.81
N CYS A 615 -4.46 -8.22 -19.83
CA CYS A 615 -3.33 -7.87 -18.96
C CYS A 615 -1.98 -8.16 -19.61
N TRP A 616 -1.21 -7.13 -19.88
CA TRP A 616 0.12 -7.27 -20.50
C TRP A 616 1.12 -8.02 -19.62
N GLU A 617 1.12 -7.72 -18.34
CA GLU A 617 2.07 -8.23 -17.35
C GLU A 617 1.90 -9.76 -17.21
N TRP A 618 0.67 -10.23 -17.12
CA TRP A 618 0.37 -11.66 -17.02
C TRP A 618 0.72 -12.42 -18.31
N PHE A 619 0.53 -11.78 -19.48
CA PHE A 619 0.93 -12.40 -20.75
C PHE A 619 2.45 -12.46 -20.91
N HIS A 620 3.17 -11.41 -20.55
CA HIS A 620 4.63 -11.41 -20.61
C HIS A 620 5.27 -12.45 -19.68
N ALA A 621 4.61 -12.80 -18.58
CA ALA A 621 5.04 -13.85 -17.66
C ALA A 621 4.82 -15.28 -18.20
N GLN A 622 4.05 -15.47 -19.30
CA GLN A 622 3.86 -16.77 -19.91
C GLN A 622 5.14 -17.26 -20.60
N ASP A 623 5.23 -18.58 -20.81
CA ASP A 623 6.32 -19.18 -21.57
C ASP A 623 6.29 -18.77 -23.08
N ALA A 624 7.42 -18.94 -23.76
CA ALA A 624 7.58 -18.51 -25.13
C ALA A 624 6.65 -19.27 -26.10
N GLU A 625 6.36 -20.55 -25.84
CA GLU A 625 5.50 -21.38 -26.66
C GLU A 625 4.06 -20.87 -26.62
N TYR A 626 3.54 -20.56 -25.45
CA TYR A 626 2.22 -19.96 -25.30
C TYR A 626 2.14 -18.60 -26.00
N ARG A 627 3.10 -17.72 -25.76
CA ARG A 627 3.11 -16.40 -26.39
C ARG A 627 3.15 -16.49 -27.90
N GLU A 628 3.94 -17.43 -28.49
CA GLU A 628 3.99 -17.67 -29.92
C GLU A 628 2.68 -18.29 -30.43
N SER A 629 1.99 -19.11 -29.64
CA SER A 629 0.69 -19.67 -30.05
C SER A 629 -0.39 -18.60 -30.18
N VAL A 630 -0.37 -17.57 -29.32
CA VAL A 630 -1.31 -16.45 -29.32
C VAL A 630 -0.94 -15.41 -30.39
N LEU A 631 0.33 -15.03 -30.45
CA LEU A 631 0.91 -13.99 -31.33
C LEU A 631 1.99 -14.58 -32.23
N PRO A 632 1.61 -15.43 -33.23
CA PRO A 632 2.59 -16.09 -34.09
C PRO A 632 3.48 -15.06 -34.79
N SER A 633 4.78 -15.24 -34.65
CA SER A 633 5.81 -14.30 -35.13
C SER A 633 5.84 -14.14 -36.67
N GLN A 634 5.33 -15.14 -37.39
CA GLN A 634 5.20 -15.08 -38.83
C GLN A 634 4.06 -14.19 -39.32
N VAL A 635 3.03 -13.90 -38.49
CA VAL A 635 1.93 -13.02 -38.85
C VAL A 635 2.29 -11.59 -38.49
N LYS A 636 2.72 -10.79 -39.48
CA LYS A 636 3.16 -9.42 -39.32
C LYS A 636 2.03 -8.40 -39.43
N ALA A 637 0.96 -8.73 -40.11
CA ALA A 637 -0.21 -7.87 -40.21
C ALA A 637 -0.98 -7.88 -38.88
N ARG A 638 -0.86 -6.80 -38.12
CA ARG A 638 -1.45 -6.67 -36.79
C ARG A 638 -2.09 -5.30 -36.60
N VAL A 639 -3.24 -5.26 -35.95
CA VAL A 639 -3.89 -4.00 -35.53
C VAL A 639 -4.17 -4.06 -34.08
N ALA A 640 -3.69 -3.08 -33.31
CA ALA A 640 -4.02 -2.91 -31.89
C ALA A 640 -5.10 -1.84 -31.73
N MET A 641 -6.01 -2.06 -30.78
CA MET A 641 -7.10 -1.14 -30.44
C MET A 641 -7.22 -0.98 -28.95
N GLU A 642 -7.10 0.26 -28.48
CA GLU A 642 -7.33 0.63 -27.07
C GLU A 642 -7.78 2.09 -27.00
N ALA A 643 -8.91 2.38 -26.38
CA ALA A 643 -9.41 3.73 -26.16
C ALA A 643 -8.61 4.42 -25.01
N ALA A 644 -7.32 4.53 -25.23
CA ALA A 644 -6.28 5.13 -24.39
C ALA A 644 -5.08 5.49 -25.27
N SER A 645 -3.97 5.99 -24.65
CA SER A 645 -2.75 6.35 -25.38
C SER A 645 -2.14 5.19 -26.16
N SER A 646 -1.61 5.50 -27.37
CA SER A 646 -0.92 4.55 -28.24
C SER A 646 0.38 3.98 -27.66
N MET A 647 0.88 4.57 -26.57
CA MET A 647 2.18 4.24 -25.97
C MET A 647 2.27 2.76 -25.58
N GLY A 648 3.33 2.09 -26.05
CA GLY A 648 3.62 0.68 -25.78
C GLY A 648 3.03 -0.29 -26.79
N TRP A 649 1.98 0.05 -27.54
CA TRP A 649 1.36 -0.86 -28.51
C TRP A 649 2.28 -1.21 -29.72
N ARG A 650 3.28 -0.37 -30.01
CA ARG A 650 4.24 -0.65 -31.10
C ARG A 650 5.00 -1.96 -30.89
N ASP A 651 5.30 -2.33 -29.63
CA ASP A 651 5.98 -3.60 -29.31
C ASP A 651 5.11 -4.83 -29.62
N TRP A 652 3.78 -4.66 -29.61
CA TRP A 652 2.83 -5.73 -29.91
C TRP A 652 2.56 -5.91 -31.41
N VAL A 653 2.50 -4.79 -32.14
CA VAL A 653 2.13 -4.82 -33.55
C VAL A 653 3.32 -4.84 -34.48
N GLY A 654 4.51 -4.41 -34.07
CA GLY A 654 5.72 -4.33 -34.88
C GLY A 654 5.64 -3.30 -36.02
N ASP A 655 6.63 -3.29 -36.92
CA ASP A 655 6.79 -2.25 -37.96
C ASP A 655 5.69 -2.23 -39.01
N ALA A 656 5.17 -3.41 -39.40
CA ALA A 656 4.07 -3.53 -40.36
C ALA A 656 2.70 -3.20 -39.75
N GLY A 657 2.60 -3.19 -38.42
CA GLY A 657 1.32 -3.08 -37.73
C GLY A 657 0.75 -1.66 -37.68
N GLU A 658 -0.53 -1.59 -37.34
CA GLU A 658 -1.31 -0.36 -37.16
C GLU A 658 -1.86 -0.28 -35.75
N ILE A 659 -2.15 0.95 -35.29
CA ILE A 659 -2.68 1.23 -33.96
C ILE A 659 -3.89 2.16 -34.11
N ILE A 660 -4.99 1.85 -33.43
CA ILE A 660 -6.15 2.72 -33.23
C ILE A 660 -6.19 3.04 -31.73
N ALA A 661 -5.88 4.27 -31.39
CA ALA A 661 -5.68 4.75 -30.01
C ALA A 661 -5.99 6.25 -29.94
N ILE A 662 -5.89 6.83 -28.77
CA ILE A 662 -6.19 8.24 -28.51
C ILE A 662 -4.96 8.88 -27.89
N ASP A 663 -4.37 9.88 -28.59
CA ASP A 663 -3.20 10.62 -28.13
C ASP A 663 -3.51 12.13 -27.92
N GLU A 664 -4.80 12.44 -27.71
CA GLU A 664 -5.32 13.76 -27.36
C GLU A 664 -6.42 13.64 -26.32
N TYR A 665 -6.80 14.73 -25.66
CA TYR A 665 -7.88 14.68 -24.67
C TYR A 665 -9.24 14.41 -25.33
N GLY A 666 -10.13 13.78 -24.54
CA GLY A 666 -11.53 13.57 -24.95
C GLY A 666 -12.36 14.85 -24.93
N GLU A 667 -13.63 14.69 -25.23
CA GLU A 667 -14.60 15.80 -25.29
C GLU A 667 -15.91 15.42 -24.58
N SER A 668 -16.74 16.40 -24.24
CA SER A 668 -18.08 16.17 -23.72
C SER A 668 -19.06 15.86 -24.87
N ALA A 669 -19.35 14.59 -25.06
CA ALA A 669 -20.29 14.07 -26.06
C ALA A 669 -20.81 12.70 -25.63
N THR A 670 -21.74 12.11 -26.40
CA THR A 670 -22.16 10.74 -26.11
C THR A 670 -21.03 9.75 -26.39
N PRO A 671 -20.97 8.60 -25.70
CA PRO A 671 -19.96 7.57 -25.98
C PRO A 671 -19.89 7.20 -27.46
N ALA A 672 -21.03 7.04 -28.13
CA ALA A 672 -21.08 6.66 -29.55
C ALA A 672 -20.41 7.70 -30.47
N GLU A 673 -20.71 8.99 -30.24
CA GLU A 673 -20.08 10.09 -31.00
C GLU A 673 -18.58 10.13 -30.77
N LEU A 674 -18.11 9.91 -29.52
CA LEU A 674 -16.68 9.93 -29.18
C LEU A 674 -15.94 8.77 -29.81
N PHE A 675 -16.47 7.53 -29.73
CA PHE A 675 -15.84 6.37 -30.37
C PHE A 675 -15.75 6.55 -31.89
N GLU A 676 -16.80 7.09 -32.55
CA GLU A 676 -16.79 7.41 -33.97
C GLU A 676 -15.75 8.50 -34.31
N TYR A 677 -15.73 9.61 -33.54
CA TYR A 677 -14.83 10.73 -33.72
C TYR A 677 -13.35 10.30 -33.63
N PHE A 678 -13.01 9.48 -32.66
CA PHE A 678 -11.65 8.95 -32.49
C PHE A 678 -11.34 7.74 -33.35
N GLY A 679 -12.23 7.38 -34.27
CA GLY A 679 -11.99 6.37 -35.30
C GLY A 679 -12.11 4.91 -34.82
N PHE A 680 -12.77 4.66 -33.71
CA PHE A 680 -13.10 3.30 -33.27
C PHE A 680 -14.36 2.80 -34.01
N THR A 681 -14.18 2.57 -35.31
CA THR A 681 -15.23 2.07 -36.23
C THR A 681 -14.77 0.82 -36.95
N VAL A 682 -15.71 -0.06 -37.32
CA VAL A 682 -15.42 -1.28 -38.10
C VAL A 682 -14.67 -0.95 -39.39
N ASP A 683 -15.12 0.07 -40.13
CA ASP A 683 -14.52 0.50 -41.39
C ASP A 683 -13.05 0.91 -41.21
N ASN A 684 -12.73 1.64 -40.17
CA ASN A 684 -11.36 2.07 -39.87
C ASN A 684 -10.48 0.86 -39.52
N VAL A 685 -10.98 -0.06 -38.67
CA VAL A 685 -10.24 -1.29 -38.31
C VAL A 685 -9.95 -2.11 -39.56
N VAL A 686 -10.93 -2.30 -40.46
CA VAL A 686 -10.76 -3.03 -41.74
C VAL A 686 -9.74 -2.32 -42.62
N ALA A 687 -9.81 -0.99 -42.75
CA ALA A 687 -8.84 -0.21 -43.52
C ALA A 687 -7.42 -0.36 -42.97
N LYS A 688 -7.24 -0.25 -41.65
CA LYS A 688 -5.95 -0.42 -40.95
C LYS A 688 -5.41 -1.86 -41.11
N ALA A 689 -6.27 -2.88 -41.04
CA ALA A 689 -5.88 -4.27 -41.25
C ALA A 689 -5.33 -4.49 -42.68
N LYS A 690 -6.02 -3.94 -43.69
CA LYS A 690 -5.56 -4.00 -45.08
C LYS A 690 -4.25 -3.22 -45.30
N GLN A 691 -4.08 -2.06 -44.66
CA GLN A 691 -2.83 -1.31 -44.72
C GLN A 691 -1.67 -2.10 -44.09
N SER A 692 -1.91 -2.72 -42.94
CA SER A 692 -0.92 -3.57 -42.27
C SER A 692 -0.58 -4.80 -43.15
N LEU A 693 -1.59 -5.45 -43.73
CA LEU A 693 -1.39 -6.60 -44.60
C LEU A 693 -0.59 -6.27 -45.87
N ALA A 694 -0.75 -5.07 -46.42
CA ALA A 694 0.02 -4.60 -47.56
C ALA A 694 1.50 -4.34 -47.28
N ARG A 695 1.87 -4.19 -46.00
CA ARG A 695 3.24 -3.98 -45.52
C ARG A 695 3.89 -5.23 -44.95
N ALA A 696 3.10 -6.24 -44.62
CA ALA A 696 3.54 -7.51 -44.07
C ALA A 696 4.07 -8.47 -45.18
#